data_a099feb4d72c14119f769417e10b6e97
#
_entry.id   a099feb4d72c14119f769417e10b6e97
#
_cell.length_a   1.000
_cell.length_b   1.000
_cell.length_c   1.000
_cell.angle_alpha   90.00
_cell.angle_beta   90.00
_cell.angle_gamma   90.00
#
_symmetry.space_group_name_H-M   'P 1'
#
loop_
_entity.id
_entity.type
_entity.pdbx_description
1 polymer ?
#
loop_
_entity_poly.entity_id
_entity_poly.type
_entity_poly.pdbx_seq_one_letter_code
_entity_poly.pdbx_strand_id
1 'polypeptide(L)'
;MIRVALRSVRTHAGQFLLTVLAVVLGVTFLSGTLALRGVLSDTFKALTSSTLTADLYVTGQPFEDTKSSGNSGALSEKVDGAPAEQIAQIDGVSAAHAASSLSGTLVGADGAPVTSIGAPTVIAPIFPDDPGHRMVAGREPSGAEEISLESDALKRSGLAIGDRTHLVINGTPSEVTVVGEFTFDTSLAGATLVGGDPSWVMGMAAPDGKVSQIEITLEDGADTATVRQQITDLLPDSARLQTRAERIDEQNAYVESILGYIQTFLLVFVVLAMFVGSFIIMNTFAMSVRQRQKEFALLRAVGASPGSVFGTVLFQAIIIGIVGSLIGVAGGVGLTRLLVVVLEAYGMPLPGGGVPMTSSVIATSIVIGLLVTVVGALLPARDAALTPPVEAMRGTAGAREKSLWTRGITGALLMAAGLAGVIAAWTNEDLSHRKVVLGVGAGAFALGLLVCSPVLARQTIAVLAMPLRLLRPVGRLAARNLAAAPRRTAATSAALVIGMALVSAGTIIASSMQASIADIVNDSMRADLLVRATATSGRLTPLPAEMTEQINALDGVKETTGYTAYSVSTTLPDGTENVGYMVAVDPQRYPDFYDPNVTAGSLDSLDDAHVAAFADSGLQLGDQVAVTGPAGSVTATVSAVADSKGLTGTLYATPEVAAAVGSWTAPAPTDPQEVLSSPQGLFVSLADGADMGTVQSQIQEIVAPAYVFEVLDADELSDQVGQMADQMLAVLYALLGLSLVIAVLGIVNTLVLSVSERTREIGLMRAVGLGRAQVAGEILCESVLTAVYGTVLGGATGVLLAGALRSVLADRGLTELAIPWPQLAVMLAAAVVVGALAALWPALRAVRLPILRAIATE
;
A
#
# COMPACT_ATOMS: atom_id res chain seq x y z
N MET A 1 42.65 10.17 -21.70
CA MET A 1 41.73 10.47 -20.58
C MET A 1 41.05 9.23 -20.02
N ILE A 2 40.46 8.33 -20.82
CA ILE A 2 39.77 7.13 -20.34
C ILE A 2 40.70 6.22 -19.52
N ARG A 3 41.94 5.99 -19.96
CA ARG A 3 42.95 5.20 -19.20
C ARG A 3 43.32 5.85 -17.86
N VAL A 4 43.38 7.18 -17.80
CA VAL A 4 43.64 7.94 -16.55
C VAL A 4 42.46 7.79 -15.60
N ALA A 5 41.24 7.90 -16.08
CA ALA A 5 40.04 7.74 -15.26
C ALA A 5 39.89 6.32 -14.69
N LEU A 6 40.12 5.26 -15.51
CA LEU A 6 40.10 3.86 -15.07
C LEU A 6 41.19 3.57 -14.01
N ARG A 7 42.42 4.05 -14.23
CA ARG A 7 43.49 3.89 -13.26
C ARG A 7 43.21 4.62 -11.96
N SER A 8 42.60 5.78 -12.06
CA SER A 8 42.14 6.59 -10.89
C SER A 8 41.05 5.90 -10.08
N VAL A 9 40.03 5.30 -10.72
CA VAL A 9 39.00 4.52 -10.01
C VAL A 9 39.63 3.35 -9.28
N ARG A 10 40.56 2.63 -9.91
CA ARG A 10 41.24 1.47 -9.31
C ARG A 10 42.16 1.86 -8.13
N THR A 11 42.86 2.98 -8.22
CA THR A 11 43.76 3.44 -7.14
C THR A 11 43.02 4.03 -5.95
N HIS A 12 41.82 4.59 -6.16
CA HIS A 12 40.98 5.20 -5.14
C HIS A 12 39.69 4.42 -4.86
N ALA A 13 39.63 3.12 -5.19
CA ALA A 13 38.44 2.28 -5.07
C ALA A 13 37.82 2.32 -3.67
N GLY A 14 38.63 2.40 -2.60
CA GLY A 14 38.14 2.52 -1.22
C GLY A 14 37.38 3.81 -0.90
N GLN A 15 37.66 4.90 -1.65
CA GLN A 15 36.93 6.16 -1.48
C GLN A 15 35.58 6.13 -2.21
N PHE A 16 35.50 5.44 -3.33
CA PHE A 16 34.28 5.30 -4.11
C PHE A 16 33.35 4.17 -3.63
N LEU A 17 33.82 3.31 -2.72
CA LEU A 17 33.01 2.18 -2.20
C LEU A 17 31.67 2.64 -1.63
N LEU A 18 31.69 3.72 -0.84
CA LEU A 18 30.47 4.28 -0.24
C LEU A 18 29.56 4.93 -1.29
N THR A 19 30.15 5.50 -2.37
CA THR A 19 29.36 6.03 -3.49
C THR A 19 28.71 4.89 -4.28
N VAL A 20 29.46 3.83 -4.57
CA VAL A 20 28.91 2.61 -5.20
C VAL A 20 27.78 2.04 -4.35
N LEU A 21 27.97 1.94 -3.03
CA LEU A 21 26.95 1.44 -2.11
C LEU A 21 25.69 2.30 -2.12
N ALA A 22 25.80 3.63 -2.18
CA ALA A 22 24.67 4.52 -2.30
C ALA A 22 23.88 4.30 -3.61
N VAL A 23 24.59 4.11 -4.73
CA VAL A 23 23.98 3.77 -6.03
C VAL A 23 23.32 2.39 -5.96
N VAL A 24 24.04 1.40 -5.41
CA VAL A 24 23.51 0.03 -5.20
C VAL A 24 22.20 0.07 -4.46
N LEU A 25 22.12 0.75 -3.32
CA LEU A 25 20.90 0.81 -2.51
C LEU A 25 19.74 1.53 -3.22
N GLY A 26 20.01 2.67 -3.86
CA GLY A 26 18.99 3.38 -4.63
C GLY A 26 18.44 2.55 -5.78
N VAL A 27 19.31 1.84 -6.51
CA VAL A 27 18.91 0.98 -7.62
C VAL A 27 18.27 -0.32 -7.10
N THR A 28 18.73 -0.89 -5.99
CA THR A 28 18.10 -2.04 -5.32
C THR A 28 16.64 -1.70 -4.97
N PHE A 29 16.40 -0.51 -4.41
CA PHE A 29 15.06 -0.08 -4.07
C PHE A 29 14.18 0.11 -5.32
N LEU A 30 14.70 0.79 -6.35
CA LEU A 30 13.99 0.98 -7.61
C LEU A 30 13.66 -0.35 -8.29
N SER A 31 14.68 -1.21 -8.49
CA SER A 31 14.48 -2.48 -9.19
C SER A 31 13.62 -3.46 -8.38
N GLY A 32 13.75 -3.47 -7.05
CA GLY A 32 12.91 -4.27 -6.16
C GLY A 32 11.44 -3.85 -6.19
N THR A 33 11.17 -2.54 -6.17
CA THR A 33 9.81 -2.01 -6.30
C THR A 33 9.18 -2.32 -7.65
N LEU A 34 9.93 -2.14 -8.76
CA LEU A 34 9.44 -2.46 -10.10
C LEU A 34 9.24 -3.97 -10.29
N ALA A 35 10.12 -4.79 -9.72
CA ALA A 35 10.00 -6.24 -9.75
C ALA A 35 8.81 -6.74 -8.91
N LEU A 36 8.56 -6.15 -7.73
CA LEU A 36 7.39 -6.49 -6.91
C LEU A 36 6.08 -6.20 -7.66
N ARG A 37 6.00 -5.03 -8.33
CA ARG A 37 4.86 -4.75 -9.22
C ARG A 37 4.71 -5.82 -10.30
N GLY A 38 5.83 -6.25 -10.91
CA GLY A 38 5.84 -7.33 -11.90
C GLY A 38 5.29 -8.63 -11.31
N VAL A 39 5.77 -9.03 -10.12
CA VAL A 39 5.26 -10.24 -9.42
C VAL A 39 3.75 -10.14 -9.23
N LEU A 40 3.26 -9.03 -8.68
CA LEU A 40 1.81 -8.85 -8.47
C LEU A 40 1.03 -8.88 -9.79
N SER A 41 1.48 -8.12 -10.81
CA SER A 41 0.83 -8.09 -12.12
C SER A 41 0.81 -9.47 -12.80
N ASP A 42 1.95 -10.18 -12.78
CA ASP A 42 2.06 -11.50 -13.40
C ASP A 42 1.21 -12.54 -12.65
N THR A 43 1.14 -12.43 -11.31
CA THR A 43 0.27 -13.27 -10.48
C THR A 43 -1.21 -13.09 -10.85
N PHE A 44 -1.69 -11.84 -10.91
CA PHE A 44 -3.07 -11.57 -11.28
C PHE A 44 -3.38 -11.94 -12.73
N LYS A 45 -2.45 -11.67 -13.65
CA LYS A 45 -2.61 -12.08 -15.07
C LYS A 45 -2.66 -13.60 -15.24
N ALA A 46 -1.82 -14.31 -14.50
CA ALA A 46 -1.82 -15.77 -14.49
C ALA A 46 -3.13 -16.31 -13.91
N LEU A 47 -3.62 -15.72 -12.80
CA LEU A 47 -4.91 -16.05 -12.22
C LEU A 47 -6.04 -15.87 -13.25
N THR A 48 -6.14 -14.68 -13.85
CA THR A 48 -7.16 -14.38 -14.87
C THR A 48 -7.08 -15.33 -16.07
N SER A 49 -5.87 -15.61 -16.56
CA SER A 49 -5.70 -16.47 -17.75
C SER A 49 -5.97 -17.93 -17.46
N SER A 50 -5.78 -18.41 -16.21
CA SER A 50 -6.06 -19.79 -15.83
C SER A 50 -7.52 -20.06 -15.50
N THR A 51 -8.27 -19.04 -15.07
CA THR A 51 -9.71 -19.16 -14.79
C THR A 51 -10.58 -18.91 -16.03
N LEU A 52 -10.06 -18.25 -17.05
CA LEU A 52 -10.73 -18.02 -18.34
C LEU A 52 -10.19 -18.98 -19.39
N THR A 53 -10.86 -20.13 -19.57
CA THR A 53 -10.38 -21.25 -20.38
C THR A 53 -11.12 -21.41 -21.69
N ALA A 54 -12.38 -20.95 -21.77
CA ALA A 54 -13.19 -20.98 -22.98
C ALA A 54 -12.69 -19.99 -24.06
N ASP A 55 -13.05 -20.24 -25.32
CA ASP A 55 -12.64 -19.40 -26.47
C ASP A 55 -13.44 -18.11 -26.58
N LEU A 56 -14.75 -18.20 -26.29
CA LEU A 56 -15.68 -17.07 -26.33
C LEU A 56 -16.50 -17.00 -25.03
N TYR A 57 -16.89 -15.80 -24.65
CA TYR A 57 -17.68 -15.49 -23.47
C TYR A 57 -18.86 -14.59 -23.83
N VAL A 58 -20.08 -14.96 -23.40
CA VAL A 58 -21.23 -14.06 -23.40
C VAL A 58 -21.38 -13.50 -22.00
N THR A 59 -21.36 -12.19 -21.86
CA THR A 59 -21.52 -11.46 -20.59
C THR A 59 -22.54 -10.35 -20.76
N GLY A 60 -23.10 -9.85 -19.67
CA GLY A 60 -23.89 -8.63 -19.68
C GLY A 60 -23.06 -7.38 -19.92
N GLN A 61 -23.77 -6.25 -20.07
CA GLN A 61 -23.11 -4.95 -20.14
C GLN A 61 -22.36 -4.68 -18.83
N PRO A 62 -21.13 -4.16 -18.89
CA PRO A 62 -20.45 -3.71 -17.68
C PRO A 62 -21.19 -2.49 -17.15
N PHE A 63 -21.30 -2.38 -15.84
CA PHE A 63 -21.75 -1.12 -15.25
C PHE A 63 -20.69 -0.05 -15.51
N GLU A 64 -21.09 1.05 -16.16
CA GLU A 64 -20.19 2.18 -16.41
C GLU A 64 -19.83 2.84 -15.06
N ASP A 65 -18.62 2.60 -14.61
CA ASP A 65 -18.10 3.14 -13.36
C ASP A 65 -17.65 4.58 -13.57
N THR A 66 -18.52 5.52 -13.24
CA THR A 66 -18.18 6.93 -13.22
C THR A 66 -17.83 7.35 -11.78
N LYS A 67 -16.55 7.23 -11.39
CA LYS A 67 -15.88 8.01 -10.34
C LYS A 67 -15.96 7.58 -8.87
N SER A 68 -16.67 6.54 -8.46
CA SER A 68 -16.76 6.20 -7.04
C SER A 68 -16.44 4.75 -6.77
N SER A 69 -15.49 4.56 -5.86
CA SER A 69 -15.05 3.33 -5.20
C SER A 69 -14.57 2.15 -6.06
N GLY A 70 -13.29 1.85 -5.92
CA GLY A 70 -12.49 0.83 -6.61
C GLY A 70 -12.93 -0.64 -6.48
N ASN A 71 -14.21 -0.92 -6.51
CA ASN A 71 -14.73 -2.30 -6.47
C ASN A 71 -15.79 -2.62 -7.55
N SER A 72 -16.22 -1.67 -8.34
CA SER A 72 -17.32 -1.84 -9.31
C SER A 72 -16.87 -2.30 -10.71
N GLY A 73 -15.62 -2.24 -11.04
CA GLY A 73 -15.11 -2.59 -12.39
C GLY A 73 -15.17 -4.07 -12.77
N ALA A 74 -15.62 -4.95 -11.88
CA ALA A 74 -15.82 -6.38 -12.14
C ALA A 74 -17.30 -6.78 -12.23
N LEU A 75 -18.22 -5.87 -11.98
CA LEU A 75 -19.64 -6.15 -11.99
C LEU A 75 -20.23 -5.88 -13.38
N SER A 76 -20.92 -6.88 -13.92
CA SER A 76 -21.73 -6.79 -15.13
C SER A 76 -23.14 -7.30 -14.84
N GLU A 77 -24.09 -6.86 -15.64
CA GLU A 77 -25.42 -7.44 -15.60
C GLU A 77 -25.37 -8.94 -15.79
N LYS A 78 -26.28 -9.69 -15.15
CA LYS A 78 -26.45 -11.12 -15.42
C LYS A 78 -27.14 -11.31 -16.77
N VAL A 79 -26.76 -12.33 -17.52
CA VAL A 79 -27.36 -12.70 -18.81
C VAL A 79 -28.30 -13.88 -18.63
N ASP A 80 -29.28 -14.04 -19.52
CA ASP A 80 -30.09 -15.24 -19.60
C ASP A 80 -29.20 -16.44 -19.98
N GLY A 81 -29.28 -17.52 -19.21
CA GLY A 81 -28.55 -18.77 -19.49
C GLY A 81 -29.16 -19.63 -20.58
N ALA A 82 -30.43 -19.42 -20.91
CA ALA A 82 -31.15 -20.25 -21.90
C ALA A 82 -30.50 -20.32 -23.30
N PRO A 83 -29.87 -19.25 -23.83
CA PRO A 83 -29.14 -19.32 -25.09
C PRO A 83 -28.02 -20.34 -25.15
N ALA A 84 -27.43 -20.75 -24.01
CA ALA A 84 -26.34 -21.74 -23.97
C ALA A 84 -26.66 -23.03 -24.70
N GLU A 85 -27.88 -23.57 -24.51
CA GLU A 85 -28.31 -24.79 -25.20
C GLU A 85 -28.42 -24.63 -26.71
N GLN A 86 -28.83 -23.45 -27.18
CA GLN A 86 -28.91 -23.11 -28.61
C GLN A 86 -27.55 -22.90 -29.23
N ILE A 87 -26.65 -22.23 -28.47
CA ILE A 87 -25.26 -21.97 -28.87
C ILE A 87 -24.49 -23.29 -29.01
N ALA A 88 -24.72 -24.26 -28.11
CA ALA A 88 -24.11 -25.59 -28.18
C ALA A 88 -24.50 -26.41 -29.44
N GLN A 89 -25.55 -26.01 -30.17
CA GLN A 89 -25.98 -26.64 -31.41
C GLN A 89 -25.41 -26.00 -32.68
N ILE A 90 -24.62 -24.92 -32.55
CA ILE A 90 -23.99 -24.24 -33.68
C ILE A 90 -22.82 -25.08 -34.19
N ASP A 91 -22.74 -25.29 -35.51
CA ASP A 91 -21.60 -25.97 -36.16
C ASP A 91 -20.27 -25.24 -35.80
N GLY A 92 -19.29 -25.97 -35.27
CA GLY A 92 -18.00 -25.45 -34.81
C GLY A 92 -17.96 -25.08 -33.33
N VAL A 93 -19.07 -25.29 -32.56
CA VAL A 93 -19.07 -25.19 -31.09
C VAL A 93 -18.94 -26.59 -30.50
N SER A 94 -17.91 -26.81 -29.70
CA SER A 94 -17.67 -28.05 -28.97
C SER A 94 -18.52 -28.15 -27.70
N ALA A 95 -18.62 -27.03 -26.95
CA ALA A 95 -19.43 -26.95 -25.73
C ALA A 95 -19.85 -25.49 -25.45
N ALA A 96 -21.02 -25.34 -24.83
CA ALA A 96 -21.48 -24.05 -24.31
C ALA A 96 -22.14 -24.23 -22.95
N HIS A 97 -21.59 -23.60 -21.92
CA HIS A 97 -22.03 -23.75 -20.55
C HIS A 97 -22.43 -22.40 -19.96
N ALA A 98 -23.63 -22.36 -19.41
CA ALA A 98 -24.06 -21.29 -18.55
C ALA A 98 -23.34 -21.42 -17.20
N ALA A 99 -22.59 -20.41 -16.78
CA ALA A 99 -21.76 -20.49 -15.60
C ALA A 99 -22.01 -19.31 -14.63
N SER A 100 -22.17 -19.67 -13.38
CA SER A 100 -22.17 -18.76 -12.23
C SER A 100 -21.49 -19.43 -11.06
N SER A 101 -20.74 -18.67 -10.28
CA SER A 101 -20.10 -19.14 -9.06
C SER A 101 -20.80 -18.59 -7.82
N LEU A 102 -20.64 -19.31 -6.71
CA LEU A 102 -21.08 -18.91 -5.38
C LEU A 102 -19.88 -18.54 -4.52
N SER A 103 -20.10 -17.66 -3.55
CA SER A 103 -19.17 -17.50 -2.44
C SER A 103 -19.59 -18.38 -1.28
N GLY A 104 -18.61 -18.93 -0.58
CA GLY A 104 -18.88 -19.76 0.59
C GLY A 104 -17.67 -19.80 1.51
N THR A 105 -17.72 -20.71 2.49
CA THR A 105 -16.59 -20.95 3.40
C THR A 105 -16.41 -22.45 3.58
N LEU A 106 -15.21 -22.94 3.31
CA LEU A 106 -14.84 -24.34 3.55
C LEU A 106 -14.33 -24.46 5.00
N VAL A 107 -14.78 -25.49 5.71
CA VAL A 107 -14.26 -25.82 7.05
C VAL A 107 -13.09 -26.81 6.89
N GLY A 108 -11.96 -26.55 7.51
CA GLY A 108 -10.78 -27.41 7.46
C GLY A 108 -10.87 -28.64 8.37
N ALA A 109 -9.86 -29.49 8.29
CA ALA A 109 -9.75 -30.69 9.12
C ALA A 109 -9.63 -30.38 10.63
N ASP A 110 -9.23 -29.18 10.98
CA ASP A 110 -9.12 -28.65 12.37
C ASP A 110 -10.47 -28.11 12.88
N GLY A 111 -11.52 -28.13 12.08
CA GLY A 111 -12.83 -27.58 12.40
C GLY A 111 -12.91 -26.04 12.28
N ALA A 112 -11.85 -25.38 11.78
CA ALA A 112 -11.83 -23.96 11.57
C ALA A 112 -12.09 -23.60 10.08
N PRO A 113 -12.63 -22.40 9.80
CA PRO A 113 -12.77 -21.92 8.43
C PRO A 113 -11.42 -21.84 7.70
N VAL A 114 -11.34 -22.34 6.49
CA VAL A 114 -10.17 -22.20 5.60
C VAL A 114 -10.18 -20.79 5.03
N THR A 115 -9.40 -19.93 5.65
CA THR A 115 -9.36 -18.51 5.30
C THR A 115 -8.02 -18.13 4.70
N SER A 116 -8.05 -17.18 3.76
CA SER A 116 -6.87 -16.51 3.24
C SER A 116 -7.14 -15.02 3.17
N ILE A 117 -6.19 -14.20 3.63
CA ILE A 117 -6.36 -12.75 3.67
C ILE A 117 -6.46 -12.21 2.24
N GLY A 118 -7.60 -11.59 1.94
CA GLY A 118 -7.84 -10.93 0.65
C GLY A 118 -8.18 -11.86 -0.51
N ALA A 119 -8.32 -13.17 -0.29
CA ALA A 119 -8.75 -14.11 -1.32
C ALA A 119 -10.03 -14.86 -0.88
N PRO A 120 -11.11 -14.80 -1.68
CA PRO A 120 -12.38 -15.42 -1.33
C PRO A 120 -12.33 -16.95 -1.49
N THR A 121 -13.27 -17.65 -0.83
CA THR A 121 -13.63 -19.01 -1.19
C THR A 121 -14.70 -18.95 -2.28
N VAL A 122 -14.41 -19.56 -3.41
CA VAL A 122 -15.29 -19.60 -4.58
C VAL A 122 -15.73 -21.02 -4.84
N ILE A 123 -17.02 -21.22 -4.96
CA ILE A 123 -17.62 -22.50 -5.35
C ILE A 123 -18.04 -22.37 -6.81
N ALA A 124 -17.41 -23.14 -7.68
CA ALA A 124 -17.63 -23.10 -9.12
C ALA A 124 -18.20 -24.43 -9.64
N PRO A 125 -19.05 -24.39 -10.67
CA PRO A 125 -19.45 -25.62 -11.36
C PRO A 125 -18.24 -26.21 -12.08
N ILE A 126 -18.05 -27.53 -12.00
CA ILE A 126 -17.03 -28.24 -12.77
C ILE A 126 -17.71 -28.98 -13.91
N PHE A 127 -17.44 -28.53 -15.13
CA PHE A 127 -17.94 -29.21 -16.32
C PHE A 127 -16.92 -30.26 -16.81
N PRO A 128 -17.31 -31.50 -17.10
CA PRO A 128 -16.39 -32.57 -17.46
C PRO A 128 -15.56 -32.29 -18.73
N ASP A 129 -16.05 -31.43 -19.60
CA ASP A 129 -15.46 -31.05 -20.89
C ASP A 129 -14.76 -29.69 -20.85
N ASP A 130 -14.61 -29.08 -19.66
CA ASP A 130 -13.87 -27.84 -19.51
C ASP A 130 -12.35 -28.10 -19.62
N PRO A 131 -11.66 -27.52 -20.63
CA PRO A 131 -10.24 -27.71 -20.82
C PRO A 131 -9.35 -27.06 -19.71
N GLY A 132 -9.94 -26.26 -18.87
CA GLY A 132 -9.23 -25.43 -17.91
C GLY A 132 -8.87 -26.10 -16.59
N HIS A 133 -9.59 -27.12 -16.21
CA HIS A 133 -9.27 -27.85 -14.99
C HIS A 133 -8.80 -29.27 -15.32
N ARG A 134 -7.86 -29.74 -14.51
CA ARG A 134 -7.34 -31.10 -14.64
C ARG A 134 -7.47 -31.85 -13.32
N MET A 135 -8.20 -32.93 -13.30
CA MET A 135 -8.24 -33.81 -12.14
C MET A 135 -6.87 -34.42 -11.87
N VAL A 136 -6.37 -34.27 -10.66
CA VAL A 136 -5.09 -34.79 -10.17
C VAL A 136 -5.31 -36.16 -9.51
N ALA A 137 -6.36 -36.28 -8.70
CA ALA A 137 -6.71 -37.50 -7.97
C ALA A 137 -8.21 -37.51 -7.69
N GLY A 138 -8.75 -38.74 -7.48
CA GLY A 138 -10.15 -38.92 -7.20
C GLY A 138 -11.04 -38.83 -8.45
N ARG A 139 -12.20 -38.22 -8.33
CA ARG A 139 -13.20 -38.05 -9.39
C ARG A 139 -13.90 -36.69 -9.27
N GLU A 140 -14.62 -36.35 -10.31
CA GLU A 140 -15.50 -35.17 -10.29
C GLU A 140 -16.67 -35.38 -9.30
N PRO A 141 -17.14 -34.28 -8.67
CA PRO A 141 -18.28 -34.35 -7.76
C PRO A 141 -19.59 -34.62 -8.48
N SER A 142 -20.51 -35.30 -7.81
CA SER A 142 -21.84 -35.62 -8.31
C SER A 142 -22.88 -35.34 -7.23
N GLY A 143 -23.78 -34.40 -7.49
CA GLY A 143 -24.83 -34.00 -6.57
C GLY A 143 -24.32 -33.01 -5.47
N ALA A 144 -25.20 -32.73 -4.52
CA ALA A 144 -25.01 -31.66 -3.54
C ALA A 144 -24.08 -32.01 -2.36
N GLU A 145 -23.79 -33.28 -2.13
CA GLU A 145 -23.02 -33.76 -0.97
C GLU A 145 -21.54 -34.04 -1.30
N GLU A 146 -21.13 -33.76 -2.54
CA GLU A 146 -19.78 -34.05 -3.02
C GLU A 146 -19.11 -32.77 -3.53
N ILE A 147 -17.85 -32.62 -3.17
CA ILE A 147 -17.01 -31.52 -3.64
C ILE A 147 -15.63 -32.03 -4.08
N SER A 148 -15.00 -31.29 -4.97
CA SER A 148 -13.58 -31.41 -5.26
C SER A 148 -12.87 -30.16 -4.83
N LEU A 149 -11.58 -30.24 -4.45
CA LEU A 149 -10.79 -29.13 -4.00
C LEU A 149 -9.61 -28.91 -4.95
N GLU A 150 -9.30 -27.62 -5.17
CA GLU A 150 -8.05 -27.27 -5.85
C GLU A 150 -6.85 -27.70 -4.97
N SER A 151 -5.73 -28.09 -5.59
CA SER A 151 -4.57 -28.69 -4.91
C SER A 151 -4.02 -27.88 -3.74
N ASP A 152 -3.96 -26.56 -3.87
CA ASP A 152 -3.49 -25.68 -2.77
C ASP A 152 -4.57 -25.51 -1.69
N ALA A 153 -5.84 -25.46 -2.06
CA ALA A 153 -6.97 -25.45 -1.14
C ALA A 153 -7.03 -26.74 -0.31
N LEU A 154 -6.82 -27.91 -0.96
CA LEU A 154 -6.76 -29.20 -0.29
C LEU A 154 -5.61 -29.26 0.74
N LYS A 155 -4.42 -28.77 0.39
CA LYS A 155 -3.27 -28.70 1.32
C LYS A 155 -3.53 -27.78 2.49
N ARG A 156 -4.10 -26.59 2.26
CA ARG A 156 -4.37 -25.61 3.33
C ARG A 156 -5.48 -26.06 4.26
N SER A 157 -6.50 -26.73 3.73
CA SER A 157 -7.60 -27.26 4.55
C SER A 157 -7.18 -28.41 5.45
N GLY A 158 -6.05 -29.07 5.17
CA GLY A 158 -5.62 -30.28 5.87
C GLY A 158 -6.52 -31.49 5.61
N LEU A 159 -7.48 -31.37 4.68
CA LEU A 159 -8.40 -32.45 4.28
C LEU A 159 -7.73 -33.40 3.31
N ALA A 160 -8.28 -34.62 3.23
CA ALA A 160 -7.90 -35.64 2.28
C ALA A 160 -9.13 -36.10 1.47
N ILE A 161 -8.89 -36.71 0.31
CA ILE A 161 -9.96 -37.31 -0.47
C ILE A 161 -10.61 -38.44 0.36
N GLY A 162 -11.93 -38.37 0.51
CA GLY A 162 -12.75 -39.23 1.34
C GLY A 162 -13.18 -38.64 2.66
N ASP A 163 -12.59 -37.51 3.07
CA ASP A 163 -12.97 -36.85 4.32
C ASP A 163 -14.30 -36.11 4.16
N ARG A 164 -15.03 -36.04 5.28
CA ARG A 164 -16.24 -35.22 5.42
C ARG A 164 -15.92 -33.92 6.10
N THR A 165 -16.53 -32.88 5.61
CA THR A 165 -16.39 -31.53 6.19
C THR A 165 -17.67 -30.74 5.99
N HIS A 166 -17.64 -29.44 6.37
CA HIS A 166 -18.77 -28.53 6.16
C HIS A 166 -18.40 -27.47 5.13
N LEU A 167 -19.34 -27.21 4.24
CA LEU A 167 -19.32 -26.10 3.30
C LEU A 167 -20.44 -25.14 3.67
N VAL A 168 -20.08 -23.91 4.05
CA VAL A 168 -21.06 -22.91 4.47
C VAL A 168 -21.40 -22.03 3.28
N ILE A 169 -22.67 -22.01 2.88
CA ILE A 169 -23.20 -21.18 1.80
C ILE A 169 -24.35 -20.35 2.35
N ASN A 170 -24.30 -19.04 2.16
CA ASN A 170 -25.30 -18.11 2.70
C ASN A 170 -25.58 -18.31 4.21
N GLY A 171 -24.51 -18.56 4.99
CA GLY A 171 -24.60 -18.78 6.44
C GLY A 171 -25.09 -20.16 6.87
N THR A 172 -25.49 -21.02 5.94
CA THR A 172 -25.99 -22.37 6.24
C THR A 172 -24.90 -23.40 5.98
N PRO A 173 -24.46 -24.16 7.01
CA PRO A 173 -23.50 -25.24 6.86
C PRO A 173 -24.18 -26.48 6.26
N SER A 174 -23.54 -27.08 5.25
CA SER A 174 -23.92 -28.34 4.65
C SER A 174 -22.78 -29.35 4.78
N GLU A 175 -23.07 -30.59 5.19
CA GLU A 175 -22.06 -31.64 5.23
C GLU A 175 -21.74 -32.09 3.80
N VAL A 176 -20.45 -32.10 3.46
CA VAL A 176 -19.95 -32.46 2.13
C VAL A 176 -18.77 -33.43 2.23
N THR A 177 -18.58 -34.27 1.23
CA THR A 177 -17.46 -35.20 1.13
C THR A 177 -16.50 -34.74 0.04
N VAL A 178 -15.22 -34.70 0.35
CA VAL A 178 -14.15 -34.40 -0.63
C VAL A 178 -13.92 -35.63 -1.50
N VAL A 179 -14.32 -35.60 -2.79
CA VAL A 179 -14.22 -36.75 -3.69
C VAL A 179 -13.09 -36.65 -4.71
N GLY A 180 -12.50 -35.46 -4.88
CA GLY A 180 -11.46 -35.23 -5.87
C GLY A 180 -10.55 -34.08 -5.56
N GLU A 181 -9.39 -34.11 -6.18
CA GLU A 181 -8.40 -33.05 -6.26
C GLU A 181 -8.25 -32.61 -7.71
N PHE A 182 -8.33 -31.33 -7.97
CA PHE A 182 -8.08 -30.73 -9.27
C PHE A 182 -7.06 -29.62 -9.23
N THR A 183 -6.50 -29.28 -10.36
CA THR A 183 -5.55 -28.18 -10.49
C THR A 183 -5.77 -27.39 -11.77
N PHE A 184 -5.45 -26.10 -11.70
CA PHE A 184 -5.25 -25.28 -12.87
C PHE A 184 -3.76 -25.26 -13.25
N ASP A 185 -3.41 -24.78 -14.43
CA ASP A 185 -2.00 -24.66 -14.86
C ASP A 185 -1.16 -23.74 -13.98
N THR A 186 -1.79 -22.88 -13.17
CA THR A 186 -1.14 -21.94 -12.25
C THR A 186 -1.82 -21.95 -10.89
N SER A 187 -1.06 -21.73 -9.81
CA SER A 187 -1.59 -21.57 -8.45
C SER A 187 -2.45 -20.30 -8.33
N LEU A 188 -3.56 -20.38 -7.62
CA LEU A 188 -4.59 -19.34 -7.52
C LEU A 188 -4.37 -18.36 -6.35
N ALA A 189 -3.11 -18.07 -6.02
CA ALA A 189 -2.71 -16.99 -5.11
C ALA A 189 -3.46 -16.98 -3.76
N GLY A 190 -3.73 -18.14 -3.19
CA GLY A 190 -4.40 -18.27 -1.89
C GLY A 190 -5.94 -18.29 -1.93
N ALA A 191 -6.58 -18.16 -3.08
CA ALA A 191 -8.01 -18.40 -3.19
C ALA A 191 -8.35 -19.86 -2.86
N THR A 192 -9.47 -20.08 -2.18
CA THR A 192 -9.98 -21.41 -1.91
C THR A 192 -11.01 -21.74 -2.98
N LEU A 193 -10.63 -22.60 -3.95
CA LEU A 193 -11.56 -23.05 -4.97
C LEU A 193 -12.14 -24.41 -4.60
N VAL A 194 -13.46 -24.43 -4.60
CA VAL A 194 -14.29 -25.60 -4.38
C VAL A 194 -15.04 -25.90 -5.67
N GLY A 195 -14.84 -27.09 -6.23
CA GLY A 195 -15.57 -27.54 -7.37
C GLY A 195 -16.81 -28.32 -6.93
N GLY A 196 -17.96 -28.03 -7.53
CA GLY A 196 -19.22 -28.70 -7.28
C GLY A 196 -19.89 -29.24 -8.55
N ASP A 197 -20.87 -30.11 -8.38
CA ASP A 197 -21.72 -30.57 -9.46
C ASP A 197 -22.41 -29.38 -10.16
N PRO A 198 -22.37 -29.28 -11.50
CA PRO A 198 -22.90 -28.12 -12.21
C PRO A 198 -24.38 -27.89 -11.93
N SER A 199 -25.21 -28.92 -11.85
CA SER A 199 -26.65 -28.78 -11.62
C SER A 199 -26.95 -28.26 -10.22
N TRP A 200 -26.17 -28.69 -9.23
CA TRP A 200 -26.28 -28.21 -7.86
C TRP A 200 -25.83 -26.78 -7.71
N VAL A 201 -24.62 -26.44 -8.21
CA VAL A 201 -24.07 -25.09 -8.11
C VAL A 201 -24.95 -24.08 -8.85
N MET A 202 -25.39 -24.43 -10.07
CA MET A 202 -26.23 -23.54 -10.88
C MET A 202 -27.62 -23.37 -10.29
N GLY A 203 -28.18 -24.41 -9.67
CA GLY A 203 -29.47 -24.33 -8.98
C GLY A 203 -29.47 -23.34 -7.82
N MET A 204 -28.29 -23.13 -7.18
CA MET A 204 -28.12 -22.17 -6.10
C MET A 204 -27.64 -20.80 -6.59
N ALA A 205 -26.76 -20.76 -7.61
CA ALA A 205 -26.14 -19.51 -8.09
C ALA A 205 -27.06 -18.71 -9.03
N ALA A 206 -27.94 -19.43 -9.76
CA ALA A 206 -28.79 -18.86 -10.79
C ALA A 206 -30.21 -19.51 -10.76
N PRO A 207 -30.94 -19.41 -9.63
CA PRO A 207 -32.27 -20.01 -9.50
C PRO A 207 -33.29 -19.39 -10.46
N ASP A 208 -33.06 -18.16 -10.90
CA ASP A 208 -33.84 -17.43 -11.89
C ASP A 208 -33.39 -17.66 -13.34
N GLY A 209 -32.39 -18.52 -13.56
CA GLY A 209 -31.81 -18.78 -14.88
C GLY A 209 -30.89 -17.71 -15.40
N LYS A 210 -30.67 -16.62 -14.63
CA LYS A 210 -29.73 -15.56 -15.00
C LYS A 210 -28.32 -15.86 -14.49
N VAL A 211 -27.37 -15.97 -15.41
CA VAL A 211 -25.99 -16.39 -15.16
C VAL A 211 -24.99 -15.24 -15.28
N SER A 212 -23.86 -15.39 -14.65
CA SER A 212 -22.79 -14.40 -14.75
C SER A 212 -22.16 -14.36 -16.14
N GLN A 213 -22.08 -15.53 -16.80
CA GLN A 213 -21.51 -15.64 -18.16
C GLN A 213 -21.96 -16.96 -18.82
N ILE A 214 -21.86 -17.02 -20.16
CA ILE A 214 -21.90 -18.27 -20.91
C ILE A 214 -20.49 -18.49 -21.46
N GLU A 215 -19.91 -19.64 -21.17
CA GLU A 215 -18.59 -20.08 -21.61
C GLU A 215 -18.73 -20.95 -22.85
N ILE A 216 -18.03 -20.66 -23.93
CA ILE A 216 -18.15 -21.32 -25.21
C ILE A 216 -16.78 -21.81 -25.66
N THR A 217 -16.64 -23.11 -25.83
CA THR A 217 -15.46 -23.76 -26.36
C THR A 217 -15.69 -24.14 -27.81
N LEU A 218 -14.78 -23.79 -28.69
CA LEU A 218 -14.87 -24.08 -30.12
C LEU A 218 -14.25 -25.43 -30.49
N GLU A 219 -14.68 -26.01 -31.58
CA GLU A 219 -14.00 -27.16 -32.18
C GLU A 219 -12.67 -26.78 -32.79
N ASP A 220 -11.69 -27.69 -32.80
CA ASP A 220 -10.39 -27.48 -33.42
C ASP A 220 -10.54 -27.12 -34.92
N GLY A 221 -10.11 -25.93 -35.30
CA GLY A 221 -10.17 -25.44 -36.67
C GLY A 221 -11.49 -24.78 -37.08
N ALA A 222 -12.42 -24.54 -36.17
CA ALA A 222 -13.65 -23.82 -36.44
C ALA A 222 -13.40 -22.39 -36.94
N ASP A 223 -14.23 -21.91 -37.88
CA ASP A 223 -14.18 -20.50 -38.30
C ASP A 223 -14.82 -19.59 -37.24
N THR A 224 -13.97 -19.12 -36.36
CA THR A 224 -14.36 -18.23 -35.24
C THR A 224 -15.20 -17.04 -35.71
N ALA A 225 -14.95 -16.48 -36.90
CA ALA A 225 -15.70 -15.33 -37.40
C ALA A 225 -17.17 -15.69 -37.73
N THR A 226 -17.38 -16.83 -38.39
CA THR A 226 -18.71 -17.32 -38.71
C THR A 226 -19.48 -17.70 -37.45
N VAL A 227 -18.86 -18.44 -36.53
CA VAL A 227 -19.47 -18.80 -35.24
C VAL A 227 -19.84 -17.57 -34.40
N ARG A 228 -18.95 -16.57 -34.30
CA ARG A 228 -19.24 -15.30 -33.61
C ARG A 228 -20.48 -14.59 -34.18
N GLN A 229 -20.62 -14.55 -35.52
CA GLN A 229 -21.76 -13.91 -36.13
C GLN A 229 -23.08 -14.64 -35.79
N GLN A 230 -23.07 -15.96 -35.87
CA GLN A 230 -24.25 -16.79 -35.53
C GLN A 230 -24.67 -16.65 -34.08
N ILE A 231 -23.68 -16.59 -33.16
CA ILE A 231 -23.94 -16.37 -31.74
C ILE A 231 -24.51 -14.97 -31.52
N THR A 232 -23.90 -13.94 -32.16
CA THR A 232 -24.36 -12.55 -32.00
C THR A 232 -25.81 -12.37 -32.46
N ASP A 233 -26.22 -13.07 -33.52
CA ASP A 233 -27.59 -13.02 -34.03
C ASP A 233 -28.63 -13.68 -33.07
N LEU A 234 -28.19 -14.50 -32.14
CA LEU A 234 -29.03 -15.16 -31.09
C LEU A 234 -29.10 -14.32 -29.79
N LEU A 235 -28.18 -13.38 -29.58
CA LEU A 235 -28.06 -12.66 -28.32
C LEU A 235 -28.93 -11.40 -28.31
N PRO A 236 -29.50 -11.04 -27.13
CA PRO A 236 -30.16 -9.75 -26.97
C PRO A 236 -29.15 -8.60 -26.94
N ASP A 237 -29.61 -7.38 -27.21
CA ASP A 237 -28.76 -6.17 -27.21
C ASP A 237 -28.10 -5.89 -25.85
N SER A 238 -28.62 -6.45 -24.77
CA SER A 238 -28.05 -6.35 -23.41
C SER A 238 -26.85 -7.26 -23.16
N ALA A 239 -26.61 -8.23 -24.06
CA ALA A 239 -25.51 -9.19 -23.94
C ALA A 239 -24.34 -8.81 -24.86
N ARG A 240 -23.13 -9.09 -24.42
CA ARG A 240 -21.89 -8.88 -25.17
C ARG A 240 -21.19 -10.20 -25.43
N LEU A 241 -20.76 -10.41 -26.66
CA LEU A 241 -19.90 -11.53 -27.03
C LEU A 241 -18.45 -11.06 -27.07
N GLN A 242 -17.62 -11.67 -26.25
CA GLN A 242 -16.21 -11.36 -26.11
C GLN A 242 -15.35 -12.58 -26.44
N THR A 243 -14.19 -12.37 -27.02
CA THR A 243 -13.15 -13.39 -27.09
C THR A 243 -12.45 -13.53 -25.74
N ARG A 244 -11.80 -14.67 -25.52
CA ARG A 244 -10.94 -14.92 -24.36
C ARG A 244 -9.94 -13.76 -24.14
N ALA A 245 -9.29 -13.29 -25.21
CA ALA A 245 -8.33 -12.20 -25.13
C ALA A 245 -8.98 -10.88 -24.67
N GLU A 246 -10.13 -10.51 -25.24
CA GLU A 246 -10.87 -9.30 -24.86
C GLU A 246 -11.31 -9.38 -23.38
N ARG A 247 -11.75 -10.54 -22.92
CA ARG A 247 -12.16 -10.75 -21.53
C ARG A 247 -10.99 -10.66 -20.56
N ILE A 248 -9.85 -11.27 -20.90
CA ILE A 248 -8.60 -11.17 -20.13
C ILE A 248 -8.12 -9.73 -20.07
N ASP A 249 -8.16 -8.98 -21.17
CA ASP A 249 -7.74 -7.59 -21.22
C ASP A 249 -8.64 -6.69 -20.34
N GLU A 250 -9.94 -6.91 -20.34
CA GLU A 250 -10.91 -6.19 -19.50
C GLU A 250 -10.64 -6.43 -18.01
N GLN A 251 -10.47 -7.67 -17.58
CA GLN A 251 -10.16 -8.00 -16.19
C GLN A 251 -8.78 -7.49 -15.78
N ASN A 252 -7.78 -7.59 -16.67
CA ASN A 252 -6.45 -7.06 -16.41
C ASN A 252 -6.44 -5.54 -16.29
N ALA A 253 -7.26 -4.81 -17.06
CA ALA A 253 -7.35 -3.35 -16.96
C ALA A 253 -7.82 -2.91 -15.57
N TYR A 254 -8.77 -3.63 -14.98
CA TYR A 254 -9.21 -3.40 -13.60
C TYR A 254 -8.07 -3.64 -12.58
N VAL A 255 -7.40 -4.79 -12.69
CA VAL A 255 -6.24 -5.11 -11.84
C VAL A 255 -5.12 -4.07 -12.00
N GLU A 256 -4.83 -3.65 -13.23
CA GLU A 256 -3.81 -2.64 -13.50
C GLU A 256 -4.16 -1.28 -12.88
N SER A 257 -5.44 -0.92 -12.78
CA SER A 257 -5.87 0.30 -12.11
C SER A 257 -5.53 0.26 -10.61
N ILE A 258 -5.81 -0.84 -9.92
CA ILE A 258 -5.47 -1.05 -8.50
C ILE A 258 -3.95 -1.04 -8.31
N LEU A 259 -3.22 -1.80 -9.13
CA LEU A 259 -1.76 -1.84 -9.09
C LEU A 259 -1.13 -0.47 -9.39
N GLY A 260 -1.81 0.35 -10.19
CA GLY A 260 -1.42 1.73 -10.48
C GLY A 260 -1.37 2.63 -9.23
N TYR A 261 -2.33 2.49 -8.33
CA TYR A 261 -2.32 3.20 -7.04
C TYR A 261 -1.15 2.74 -6.17
N ILE A 262 -0.95 1.43 -6.05
CA ILE A 262 0.17 0.84 -5.30
C ILE A 262 1.51 1.31 -5.91
N GLN A 263 1.63 1.26 -7.24
CA GLN A 263 2.83 1.74 -7.94
C GLN A 263 3.10 3.22 -7.67
N THR A 264 2.09 4.07 -7.76
CA THR A 264 2.25 5.52 -7.52
C THR A 264 2.74 5.78 -6.11
N PHE A 265 2.19 5.07 -5.13
CA PHE A 265 2.63 5.12 -3.75
C PHE A 265 4.09 4.69 -3.60
N LEU A 266 4.45 3.53 -4.13
CA LEU A 266 5.83 3.02 -4.09
C LEU A 266 6.82 3.92 -4.83
N LEU A 267 6.40 4.57 -5.92
CA LEU A 267 7.24 5.46 -6.72
C LEU A 267 7.64 6.72 -5.94
N VAL A 268 6.79 7.21 -5.04
CA VAL A 268 7.15 8.30 -4.13
C VAL A 268 8.37 7.93 -3.28
N PHE A 269 8.39 6.72 -2.73
CA PHE A 269 9.54 6.23 -1.95
C PHE A 269 10.78 6.05 -2.81
N VAL A 270 10.62 5.53 -4.03
CA VAL A 270 11.73 5.41 -5.00
C VAL A 270 12.34 6.78 -5.27
N VAL A 271 11.53 7.79 -5.58
CA VAL A 271 12.00 9.16 -5.84
C VAL A 271 12.76 9.72 -4.63
N LEU A 272 12.24 9.52 -3.43
CA LEU A 272 12.90 9.96 -2.20
C LEU A 272 14.23 9.22 -1.97
N ALA A 273 14.26 7.90 -2.13
CA ALA A 273 15.49 7.11 -2.01
C ALA A 273 16.55 7.54 -3.04
N MET A 274 16.13 7.78 -4.28
CA MET A 274 17.00 8.26 -5.35
C MET A 274 17.51 9.69 -5.08
N PHE A 275 16.66 10.55 -4.51
CA PHE A 275 17.07 11.89 -4.10
C PHE A 275 18.13 11.85 -3.00
N VAL A 276 17.93 11.05 -1.95
CA VAL A 276 18.92 10.83 -0.88
C VAL A 276 20.19 10.23 -1.45
N GLY A 277 20.08 9.21 -2.32
CA GLY A 277 21.20 8.60 -3.03
C GLY A 277 22.00 9.62 -3.85
N SER A 278 21.31 10.45 -4.66
CA SER A 278 21.94 11.53 -5.43
C SER A 278 22.68 12.54 -4.55
N PHE A 279 22.11 12.87 -3.41
CA PHE A 279 22.73 13.77 -2.45
C PHE A 279 24.02 13.18 -1.85
N ILE A 280 24.01 11.89 -1.50
CA ILE A 280 25.22 11.18 -1.02
C ILE A 280 26.30 11.14 -2.12
N ILE A 281 25.89 10.84 -3.35
CA ILE A 281 26.77 10.82 -4.54
C ILE A 281 27.41 12.20 -4.74
N MET A 282 26.60 13.26 -4.76
CA MET A 282 27.07 14.64 -4.91
C MET A 282 28.09 15.02 -3.84
N ASN A 283 27.82 14.68 -2.58
CA ASN A 283 28.74 14.99 -1.47
C ASN A 283 30.05 14.23 -1.60
N THR A 284 30.00 12.95 -1.99
CA THR A 284 31.21 12.12 -2.14
C THR A 284 32.07 12.59 -3.32
N PHE A 285 31.45 12.92 -4.47
CA PHE A 285 32.17 13.50 -5.61
C PHE A 285 32.74 14.88 -5.29
N ALA A 286 31.99 15.75 -4.62
CA ALA A 286 32.48 17.05 -4.20
C ALA A 286 33.73 16.92 -3.31
N MET A 287 33.73 15.95 -2.42
CA MET A 287 34.87 15.66 -1.55
C MET A 287 36.07 15.08 -2.33
N SER A 288 35.83 14.07 -3.18
CA SER A 288 36.88 13.47 -4.03
C SER A 288 37.55 14.53 -4.92
N VAL A 289 36.79 15.46 -5.47
CA VAL A 289 37.28 16.58 -6.26
C VAL A 289 38.15 17.50 -5.40
N ARG A 290 37.72 17.85 -4.20
CA ARG A 290 38.53 18.71 -3.28
C ARG A 290 39.85 18.05 -2.91
N GLN A 291 39.87 16.77 -2.58
CA GLN A 291 41.10 16.03 -2.24
C GLN A 291 42.10 15.97 -3.41
N ARG A 292 41.58 15.97 -4.65
CA ARG A 292 42.39 15.86 -5.89
C ARG A 292 42.57 17.20 -6.60
N GLN A 293 42.23 18.30 -5.96
CA GLN A 293 42.26 19.63 -6.56
C GLN A 293 43.68 20.03 -7.01
N LYS A 294 44.72 19.67 -6.26
CA LYS A 294 46.13 19.87 -6.64
C LYS A 294 46.50 19.05 -7.91
N GLU A 295 46.00 17.78 -8.03
CA GLU A 295 46.24 16.94 -9.22
C GLU A 295 45.57 17.53 -10.48
N PHE A 296 44.34 18.00 -10.35
CA PHE A 296 43.63 18.65 -11.46
C PHE A 296 44.26 19.98 -11.83
N ALA A 297 44.77 20.76 -10.87
CA ALA A 297 45.51 21.97 -11.15
C ALA A 297 46.83 21.71 -11.90
N LEU A 298 47.58 20.69 -11.52
CA LEU A 298 48.78 20.27 -12.23
C LEU A 298 48.50 19.82 -13.66
N LEU A 299 47.47 19.02 -13.87
CA LEU A 299 47.02 18.60 -15.21
C LEU A 299 46.66 19.81 -16.10
N ARG A 300 45.97 20.81 -15.52
CA ARG A 300 45.66 22.04 -16.25
C ARG A 300 46.89 22.93 -16.50
N ALA A 301 47.84 22.97 -15.59
CA ALA A 301 49.12 23.70 -15.76
C ALA A 301 49.98 23.09 -16.91
N VAL A 302 49.86 21.79 -17.13
CA VAL A 302 50.54 21.06 -18.24
C VAL A 302 49.73 21.12 -19.53
N GLY A 303 48.57 21.85 -19.54
CA GLY A 303 47.80 22.12 -20.77
C GLY A 303 46.50 21.32 -20.94
N ALA A 304 46.02 20.61 -19.92
CA ALA A 304 44.72 19.98 -19.99
C ALA A 304 43.59 21.04 -19.99
N SER A 305 42.64 20.89 -20.92
CA SER A 305 41.45 21.79 -20.99
C SER A 305 40.48 21.59 -19.83
N PRO A 306 39.71 22.60 -19.45
CA PRO A 306 38.63 22.47 -18.44
C PRO A 306 37.66 21.33 -18.79
N GLY A 307 37.34 21.18 -20.09
CA GLY A 307 36.44 20.11 -20.57
C GLY A 307 37.04 18.70 -20.37
N SER A 308 38.38 18.56 -20.42
CA SER A 308 39.06 17.28 -20.14
C SER A 308 38.97 16.88 -18.68
N VAL A 309 39.06 17.83 -17.76
CA VAL A 309 38.89 17.59 -16.31
C VAL A 309 37.46 17.23 -16.01
N PHE A 310 36.50 18.01 -16.53
CA PHE A 310 35.05 17.74 -16.44
C PHE A 310 34.74 16.33 -16.94
N GLY A 311 35.18 15.98 -18.15
CA GLY A 311 34.96 14.66 -18.75
C GLY A 311 35.56 13.53 -17.95
N THR A 312 36.70 13.75 -17.27
CA THR A 312 37.33 12.72 -16.42
C THR A 312 36.49 12.39 -15.20
N VAL A 313 35.95 13.39 -14.51
CA VAL A 313 35.06 13.20 -13.34
C VAL A 313 33.74 12.55 -13.79
N LEU A 314 33.17 13.00 -14.91
CA LEU A 314 31.93 12.46 -15.44
C LEU A 314 32.08 10.99 -15.86
N PHE A 315 33.19 10.62 -16.47
CA PHE A 315 33.49 9.24 -16.85
C PHE A 315 33.67 8.32 -15.63
N GLN A 316 34.23 8.84 -14.53
CA GLN A 316 34.27 8.11 -13.25
C GLN A 316 32.84 7.89 -12.72
N ALA A 317 31.96 8.90 -12.80
CA ALA A 317 30.55 8.78 -12.39
C ALA A 317 29.81 7.72 -13.23
N ILE A 318 30.06 7.67 -14.55
CA ILE A 318 29.48 6.67 -15.44
C ILE A 318 29.90 5.25 -15.03
N ILE A 319 31.21 5.02 -14.77
CA ILE A 319 31.69 3.69 -14.33
C ILE A 319 31.03 3.29 -13.00
N ILE A 320 31.00 4.19 -12.03
CA ILE A 320 30.40 3.95 -10.72
C ILE A 320 28.89 3.70 -10.86
N GLY A 321 28.22 4.48 -11.72
CA GLY A 321 26.79 4.33 -12.02
C GLY A 321 26.49 2.96 -12.62
N ILE A 322 27.26 2.52 -13.62
CA ILE A 322 27.06 1.21 -14.24
C ILE A 322 27.30 0.07 -13.24
N VAL A 323 28.44 0.09 -12.56
CA VAL A 323 28.81 -0.97 -11.59
C VAL A 323 27.79 -1.00 -10.44
N GLY A 324 27.45 0.16 -9.89
CA GLY A 324 26.48 0.26 -8.81
C GLY A 324 25.08 -0.19 -9.26
N SER A 325 24.65 0.17 -10.47
CA SER A 325 23.35 -0.25 -11.00
C SER A 325 23.28 -1.75 -11.26
N LEU A 326 24.32 -2.36 -11.80
CA LEU A 326 24.34 -3.83 -12.01
C LEU A 326 24.25 -4.60 -10.69
N ILE A 327 25.01 -4.19 -9.69
CA ILE A 327 24.93 -4.79 -8.34
C ILE A 327 23.57 -4.49 -7.71
N GLY A 328 23.05 -3.26 -7.90
CA GLY A 328 21.74 -2.84 -7.39
C GLY A 328 20.58 -3.65 -7.97
N VAL A 329 20.60 -3.95 -9.28
CA VAL A 329 19.61 -4.84 -9.90
C VAL A 329 19.65 -6.23 -9.28
N ALA A 330 20.83 -6.81 -9.04
CA ALA A 330 20.95 -8.07 -8.33
C ALA A 330 20.45 -7.98 -6.88
N GLY A 331 20.71 -6.85 -6.19
CA GLY A 331 20.16 -6.56 -4.87
C GLY A 331 18.62 -6.45 -4.87
N GLY A 332 18.05 -5.93 -5.96
CA GLY A 332 16.60 -5.82 -6.15
C GLY A 332 15.89 -7.17 -6.15
N VAL A 333 16.48 -8.19 -6.74
CA VAL A 333 15.99 -9.58 -6.64
C VAL A 333 15.91 -10.02 -5.19
N GLY A 334 16.96 -9.75 -4.41
CA GLY A 334 16.99 -10.08 -2.98
C GLY A 334 15.92 -9.32 -2.17
N LEU A 335 15.74 -8.03 -2.47
CA LEU A 335 14.71 -7.20 -1.83
C LEU A 335 13.30 -7.70 -2.17
N THR A 336 13.02 -8.01 -3.44
CA THR A 336 11.71 -8.53 -3.85
C THR A 336 11.42 -9.86 -3.16
N ARG A 337 12.38 -10.78 -3.08
CA ARG A 337 12.22 -12.03 -2.33
C ARG A 337 11.93 -11.79 -0.86
N LEU A 338 12.64 -10.85 -0.24
CA LEU A 338 12.39 -10.48 1.16
C LEU A 338 10.95 -9.94 1.36
N LEU A 339 10.49 -9.07 0.45
CA LEU A 339 9.13 -8.53 0.50
C LEU A 339 8.07 -9.61 0.29
N VAL A 340 8.29 -10.56 -0.63
CA VAL A 340 7.40 -11.72 -0.83
C VAL A 340 7.32 -12.56 0.44
N VAL A 341 8.46 -12.90 1.06
CA VAL A 341 8.48 -13.66 2.34
C VAL A 341 7.76 -12.90 3.45
N VAL A 342 7.89 -11.58 3.51
CA VAL A 342 7.15 -10.77 4.49
C VAL A 342 5.65 -10.83 4.21
N LEU A 343 5.21 -10.68 2.95
CA LEU A 343 3.80 -10.78 2.58
C LEU A 343 3.22 -12.18 2.90
N GLU A 344 3.96 -13.24 2.61
CA GLU A 344 3.59 -14.62 2.97
C GLU A 344 3.44 -14.80 4.48
N ALA A 345 4.34 -14.22 5.28
CA ALA A 345 4.28 -14.27 6.74
C ALA A 345 3.05 -13.54 7.31
N TYR A 346 2.51 -12.56 6.57
CA TYR A 346 1.25 -11.88 6.91
C TYR A 346 0.01 -12.53 6.27
N GLY A 347 0.12 -13.77 5.75
CA GLY A 347 -1.02 -14.52 5.21
C GLY A 347 -1.44 -14.13 3.80
N MET A 348 -0.57 -13.44 3.04
CA MET A 348 -0.77 -13.14 1.61
C MET A 348 0.16 -14.01 0.76
N PRO A 349 -0.16 -15.31 0.55
CA PRO A 349 0.69 -16.19 -0.24
C PRO A 349 0.68 -15.73 -1.69
N LEU A 350 1.89 -15.45 -2.21
CA LEU A 350 2.09 -15.19 -3.63
C LEU A 350 2.55 -16.48 -4.31
N PRO A 351 2.03 -16.83 -5.49
CA PRO A 351 2.43 -18.03 -6.20
C PRO A 351 3.95 -18.06 -6.41
N GLY A 352 4.58 -19.17 -6.08
CA GLY A 352 6.03 -19.38 -6.08
C GLY A 352 6.70 -19.37 -7.46
N GLY A 353 6.42 -18.36 -8.26
CA GLY A 353 7.15 -18.05 -9.49
C GLY A 353 8.43 -17.28 -9.16
N GLY A 354 9.48 -17.46 -9.96
CA GLY A 354 10.72 -16.68 -9.82
C GLY A 354 10.45 -15.19 -9.94
N VAL A 355 11.25 -14.34 -9.29
CA VAL A 355 11.13 -12.88 -9.40
C VAL A 355 11.29 -12.46 -10.86
N PRO A 356 10.25 -11.93 -11.53
CA PRO A 356 10.31 -11.59 -12.95
C PRO A 356 11.18 -10.35 -13.15
N MET A 357 12.47 -10.56 -13.46
CA MET A 357 13.38 -9.49 -13.87
C MET A 357 13.29 -9.31 -15.38
N THR A 358 12.25 -8.65 -15.82
CA THR A 358 12.09 -8.33 -17.24
C THR A 358 13.22 -7.44 -17.74
N SER A 359 13.55 -7.56 -19.02
CA SER A 359 14.56 -6.69 -19.65
C SER A 359 14.26 -5.20 -19.49
N SER A 360 12.98 -4.82 -19.44
CA SER A 360 12.54 -3.45 -19.20
C SER A 360 12.86 -2.96 -17.79
N VAL A 361 12.62 -3.78 -16.75
CA VAL A 361 12.98 -3.46 -15.36
C VAL A 361 14.47 -3.28 -15.22
N ILE A 362 15.27 -4.19 -15.79
CA ILE A 362 16.75 -4.12 -15.77
C ILE A 362 17.22 -2.84 -16.47
N ALA A 363 16.78 -2.60 -17.70
CA ALA A 363 17.17 -1.45 -18.49
C ALA A 363 16.78 -0.11 -17.82
N THR A 364 15.54 0.01 -17.36
CA THR A 364 15.06 1.20 -16.66
C THR A 364 15.85 1.47 -15.39
N SER A 365 16.12 0.44 -14.60
CA SER A 365 16.90 0.56 -13.36
C SER A 365 18.34 0.99 -13.62
N ILE A 366 18.99 0.45 -14.65
CA ILE A 366 20.35 0.86 -15.03
C ILE A 366 20.36 2.29 -15.56
N VAL A 367 19.42 2.66 -16.44
CA VAL A 367 19.34 4.01 -17.02
C VAL A 367 19.11 5.06 -15.93
N ILE A 368 18.16 4.83 -15.05
CA ILE A 368 17.84 5.76 -13.95
C ILE A 368 19.01 5.84 -12.96
N GLY A 369 19.61 4.70 -12.56
CA GLY A 369 20.77 4.69 -11.66
C GLY A 369 21.97 5.41 -12.24
N LEU A 370 22.24 5.23 -13.55
CA LEU A 370 23.27 5.97 -14.27
C LEU A 370 22.96 7.46 -14.33
N LEU A 371 21.71 7.84 -14.67
CA LEU A 371 21.28 9.22 -14.76
C LEU A 371 21.45 9.94 -13.41
N VAL A 372 20.99 9.34 -12.32
CA VAL A 372 21.12 9.91 -10.98
C VAL A 372 22.58 10.08 -10.57
N THR A 373 23.42 9.10 -10.93
CA THR A 373 24.86 9.17 -10.62
C THR A 373 25.54 10.28 -11.41
N VAL A 374 25.21 10.43 -12.68
CA VAL A 374 25.74 11.49 -13.55
C VAL A 374 25.26 12.87 -13.09
N VAL A 375 23.96 13.01 -12.80
CA VAL A 375 23.38 14.27 -12.31
C VAL A 375 24.04 14.68 -10.97
N GLY A 376 24.20 13.72 -10.04
CA GLY A 376 24.89 13.96 -8.76
C GLY A 376 26.34 14.40 -8.92
N ALA A 377 27.02 13.96 -9.96
CA ALA A 377 28.41 14.32 -10.24
C ALA A 377 28.58 15.62 -11.04
N LEU A 378 27.53 16.15 -11.67
CA LEU A 378 27.61 17.33 -12.57
C LEU A 378 28.18 18.58 -11.87
N LEU A 379 27.64 18.93 -10.71
CA LEU A 379 28.10 20.12 -9.95
C LEU A 379 29.56 19.97 -9.49
N PRO A 380 29.95 18.85 -8.85
CA PRO A 380 31.34 18.60 -8.51
C PRO A 380 32.29 18.60 -9.72
N ALA A 381 31.88 18.01 -10.84
CA ALA A 381 32.68 17.99 -12.07
C ALA A 381 32.88 19.40 -12.64
N ARG A 382 31.85 20.23 -12.61
CA ARG A 382 31.94 21.65 -13.01
C ARG A 382 32.90 22.44 -12.10
N ASP A 383 32.80 22.25 -10.79
CA ASP A 383 33.65 22.93 -9.82
C ASP A 383 35.13 22.52 -10.02
N ALA A 384 35.40 21.22 -10.28
CA ALA A 384 36.74 20.72 -10.63
C ALA A 384 37.31 21.39 -11.88
N ALA A 385 36.48 21.56 -12.91
CA ALA A 385 36.85 22.12 -14.19
C ALA A 385 37.10 23.63 -14.15
N LEU A 386 36.38 24.36 -13.31
CA LEU A 386 36.43 25.82 -13.26
C LEU A 386 37.45 26.37 -12.24
N THR A 387 37.99 25.53 -11.32
CA THR A 387 38.97 26.01 -10.31
C THR A 387 40.26 26.47 -11.00
N PRO A 388 40.71 27.73 -10.76
CA PRO A 388 41.94 28.27 -11.34
C PRO A 388 43.19 27.51 -10.84
N PRO A 389 44.15 27.10 -11.69
CA PRO A 389 45.32 26.37 -11.28
C PRO A 389 46.19 27.10 -10.21
N VAL A 390 46.27 28.39 -10.31
CA VAL A 390 47.08 29.23 -9.39
C VAL A 390 46.47 29.24 -7.99
N GLU A 391 45.15 29.31 -7.84
CA GLU A 391 44.48 29.26 -6.55
C GLU A 391 44.61 27.88 -5.88
N ALA A 392 44.50 26.85 -6.67
CA ALA A 392 44.64 25.44 -6.19
C ALA A 392 46.09 25.13 -5.71
N MET A 393 47.11 25.71 -6.34
CA MET A 393 48.49 25.49 -5.96
C MET A 393 48.92 26.34 -4.74
N ARG A 394 48.32 27.51 -4.55
CA ARG A 394 48.66 28.40 -3.39
C ARG A 394 48.15 27.89 -2.05
N GLY A 395 47.32 26.87 -2.02
CA GLY A 395 46.66 26.35 -0.79
C GLY A 395 45.69 27.33 -0.15
N THR A 396 45.58 28.58 -0.71
CA THR A 396 44.68 29.65 -0.26
C THR A 396 43.28 29.55 -0.89
N ALA A 397 42.98 28.44 -1.57
CA ALA A 397 41.64 28.09 -1.96
C ALA A 397 40.73 27.79 -0.75
N GLY A 398 40.89 28.56 0.32
CA GLY A 398 39.86 28.87 1.28
C GLY A 398 38.76 29.54 0.47
N ALA A 399 37.77 28.72 0.04
CA ALA A 399 36.58 29.23 -0.57
C ALA A 399 36.16 30.46 0.23
N ARG A 400 36.09 31.62 -0.41
CA ARG A 400 35.29 32.74 0.10
C ARG A 400 33.97 32.11 0.51
N GLU A 401 33.77 31.93 1.82
CA GLU A 401 32.55 31.37 2.35
C GLU A 401 31.41 32.22 1.81
N LYS A 402 30.74 31.71 0.75
CA LYS A 402 29.53 32.38 0.28
C LYS A 402 28.64 32.54 1.50
N SER A 403 28.20 33.74 1.76
CA SER A 403 27.43 34.13 2.92
C SER A 403 26.33 33.08 3.22
N LEU A 404 26.25 32.64 4.46
CA LEU A 404 25.12 31.78 4.94
C LEU A 404 23.80 32.54 4.83
N TRP A 405 23.85 33.87 4.80
CA TRP A 405 22.71 34.75 4.73
C TRP A 405 21.88 34.60 3.45
N THR A 406 22.51 34.49 2.28
CA THR A 406 21.81 34.30 1.01
C THR A 406 21.09 32.95 0.95
N ARG A 407 21.75 31.88 1.43
CA ARG A 407 21.12 30.54 1.54
C ARG A 407 20.01 30.50 2.59
N GLY A 408 20.21 31.22 3.71
CA GLY A 408 19.19 31.36 4.74
C GLY A 408 17.93 32.02 4.20
N ILE A 409 18.07 33.14 3.47
CA ILE A 409 16.94 33.87 2.89
C ILE A 409 16.23 33.00 1.82
N THR A 410 16.98 32.45 0.85
CA THR A 410 16.36 31.62 -0.21
C THR A 410 15.70 30.39 0.35
N GLY A 411 16.33 29.71 1.34
CA GLY A 411 15.74 28.55 2.01
C GLY A 411 14.51 28.92 2.84
N ALA A 412 14.56 30.05 3.57
CA ALA A 412 13.42 30.53 4.36
C ALA A 412 12.23 30.96 3.47
N LEU A 413 12.50 31.62 2.34
CA LEU A 413 11.45 31.99 1.38
C LEU A 413 10.80 30.76 0.76
N LEU A 414 11.61 29.78 0.36
CA LEU A 414 11.11 28.53 -0.21
C LEU A 414 10.32 27.71 0.83
N MET A 415 10.80 27.66 2.06
CA MET A 415 10.12 27.03 3.19
C MET A 415 8.81 27.73 3.54
N ALA A 416 8.80 29.08 3.55
CA ALA A 416 7.59 29.87 3.79
C ALA A 416 6.56 29.71 2.65
N ALA A 417 7.00 29.71 1.38
CA ALA A 417 6.14 29.47 0.24
C ALA A 417 5.56 28.03 0.26
N GLY A 418 6.40 27.04 0.59
CA GLY A 418 5.96 25.66 0.77
C GLY A 418 4.96 25.50 1.91
N LEU A 419 5.24 26.13 3.06
CA LEU A 419 4.35 26.12 4.22
C LEU A 419 3.02 26.84 3.91
N ALA A 420 3.06 27.94 3.18
CA ALA A 420 1.85 28.63 2.73
C ALA A 420 1.00 27.72 1.81
N GLY A 421 1.63 26.97 0.90
CA GLY A 421 0.94 25.98 0.07
C GLY A 421 0.33 24.85 0.88
N VAL A 422 1.06 24.33 1.88
CA VAL A 422 0.56 23.30 2.80
C VAL A 422 -0.62 23.81 3.64
N ILE A 423 -0.50 25.03 4.19
CA ILE A 423 -1.58 25.67 4.98
C ILE A 423 -2.79 25.97 4.08
N ALA A 424 -2.58 26.47 2.86
CA ALA A 424 -3.67 26.73 1.91
C ALA A 424 -4.44 25.44 1.57
N ALA A 425 -3.72 24.34 1.35
CA ALA A 425 -4.35 23.03 1.15
C ALA A 425 -5.04 22.51 2.41
N TRP A 426 -4.57 22.91 3.61
CA TRP A 426 -5.16 22.52 4.88
C TRP A 426 -6.48 23.26 5.18
N THR A 427 -6.52 24.57 4.88
CA THR A 427 -7.62 25.44 5.31
C THR A 427 -8.70 25.68 4.26
N ASN A 428 -8.42 25.44 2.97
CA ASN A 428 -9.35 25.68 1.86
C ASN A 428 -9.80 24.34 1.25
N GLU A 429 -11.03 23.97 1.52
CA GLU A 429 -11.67 22.76 0.98
C GLU A 429 -12.03 22.91 -0.51
N ASP A 430 -12.44 24.11 -0.92
CA ASP A 430 -12.85 24.44 -2.30
C ASP A 430 -11.67 24.62 -3.28
N LEU A 431 -10.42 24.34 -2.86
CA LEU A 431 -9.26 24.63 -3.69
C LEU A 431 -9.17 23.67 -4.87
N SER A 432 -9.33 24.20 -6.08
CA SER A 432 -9.10 23.43 -7.30
C SER A 432 -7.71 22.80 -7.26
N HIS A 433 -7.61 21.49 -7.47
CA HIS A 433 -6.35 20.73 -7.40
C HIS A 433 -5.65 20.69 -6.02
N ARG A 434 -6.41 20.68 -4.92
CA ARG A 434 -5.92 20.64 -3.54
C ARG A 434 -4.76 19.66 -3.30
N LYS A 435 -4.85 18.43 -3.86
CA LYS A 435 -3.81 17.39 -3.75
C LYS A 435 -2.48 17.80 -4.41
N VAL A 436 -2.53 18.50 -5.56
CA VAL A 436 -1.34 18.98 -6.27
C VAL A 436 -0.70 20.13 -5.49
N VAL A 437 -1.50 21.06 -4.97
CA VAL A 437 -1.02 22.18 -4.14
C VAL A 437 -0.33 21.66 -2.88
N LEU A 438 -0.90 20.64 -2.21
CA LEU A 438 -0.26 19.99 -1.08
C LEU A 438 1.08 19.34 -1.47
N GLY A 439 1.12 18.57 -2.55
CA GLY A 439 2.35 17.90 -3.00
C GLY A 439 3.47 18.87 -3.37
N VAL A 440 3.15 19.91 -4.13
CA VAL A 440 4.11 20.96 -4.49
C VAL A 440 4.55 21.77 -3.26
N GLY A 441 3.61 22.11 -2.37
CA GLY A 441 3.88 22.82 -1.13
C GLY A 441 4.80 22.01 -0.21
N ALA A 442 4.51 20.73 -0.01
CA ALA A 442 5.33 19.81 0.78
C ALA A 442 6.75 19.65 0.21
N GLY A 443 6.86 19.48 -1.13
CA GLY A 443 8.16 19.43 -1.81
C GLY A 443 8.96 20.71 -1.67
N ALA A 444 8.32 21.88 -1.85
CA ALA A 444 8.95 23.19 -1.67
C ALA A 444 9.39 23.41 -0.22
N PHE A 445 8.57 23.02 0.76
CA PHE A 445 8.91 23.07 2.19
C PHE A 445 10.13 22.20 2.52
N ALA A 446 10.15 20.95 2.06
CA ALA A 446 11.24 20.02 2.29
C ALA A 446 12.56 20.52 1.66
N LEU A 447 12.51 21.02 0.41
CA LEU A 447 13.66 21.64 -0.25
C LEU A 447 14.11 22.91 0.48
N GLY A 448 13.18 23.76 0.89
CA GLY A 448 13.45 24.96 1.67
C GLY A 448 14.13 24.65 3.00
N LEU A 449 13.65 23.63 3.70
CA LEU A 449 14.24 23.15 4.95
C LEU A 449 15.69 22.66 4.76
N LEU A 450 15.95 21.90 3.71
CA LEU A 450 17.30 21.44 3.40
C LEU A 450 18.25 22.57 3.06
N VAL A 451 17.80 23.59 2.31
CA VAL A 451 18.57 24.78 1.98
C VAL A 451 18.81 25.65 3.21
N CYS A 452 17.81 25.77 4.11
CA CYS A 452 17.87 26.53 5.35
C CYS A 452 18.59 25.76 6.49
N SER A 453 18.69 24.44 6.40
CA SER A 453 19.27 23.55 7.43
C SER A 453 20.63 24.03 7.99
N PRO A 454 21.60 24.61 7.22
CA PRO A 454 22.84 25.12 7.80
C PRO A 454 22.64 26.30 8.78
N VAL A 455 21.63 27.10 8.58
CA VAL A 455 21.30 28.22 9.48
C VAL A 455 20.65 27.70 10.76
N LEU A 456 19.70 26.76 10.60
CA LEU A 456 18.99 26.09 11.70
C LEU A 456 19.94 25.24 12.56
N ALA A 457 20.94 24.60 11.94
CA ALA A 457 21.87 23.69 12.63
C ALA A 457 22.61 24.40 13.78
N ARG A 458 22.99 25.67 13.62
CA ARG A 458 23.70 26.42 14.66
C ARG A 458 22.86 26.62 15.93
N GLN A 459 21.58 26.89 15.78
CA GLN A 459 20.66 27.17 16.90
C GLN A 459 20.19 25.88 17.56
N THR A 460 19.71 24.91 16.75
CA THR A 460 19.18 23.63 17.24
C THR A 460 20.26 22.80 17.93
N ILE A 461 21.49 22.74 17.38
CA ILE A 461 22.60 22.02 18.03
C ILE A 461 22.96 22.65 19.35
N ALA A 462 22.90 23.99 19.48
CA ALA A 462 23.17 24.66 20.74
C ALA A 462 22.23 24.22 21.86
N VAL A 463 20.96 23.94 21.52
CA VAL A 463 19.92 23.43 22.43
C VAL A 463 20.10 21.91 22.68
N LEU A 464 20.18 21.12 21.60
CA LEU A 464 20.31 19.67 21.69
C LEU A 464 21.58 19.18 22.38
N ALA A 465 22.65 20.01 22.36
CA ALA A 465 23.92 19.70 23.02
C ALA A 465 23.93 20.03 24.54
N MET A 466 22.86 20.62 25.09
CA MET A 466 22.81 20.94 26.52
C MET A 466 23.13 19.75 27.42
N PRO A 467 22.50 18.57 27.26
CA PRO A 467 22.79 17.41 28.12
C PRO A 467 24.22 16.89 27.93
N LEU A 468 24.77 16.95 26.70
CA LEU A 468 26.13 16.48 26.43
C LEU A 468 27.23 17.43 26.95
N ARG A 469 26.88 18.66 27.26
CA ARG A 469 27.83 19.61 27.91
C ARG A 469 28.24 19.15 29.31
N LEU A 470 27.47 18.25 29.94
CA LEU A 470 27.82 17.61 31.20
C LEU A 470 29.01 16.66 31.06
N LEU A 471 29.20 16.05 29.89
CA LEU A 471 30.29 15.13 29.57
C LEU A 471 31.58 15.94 29.20
N ARG A 472 32.24 16.52 30.17
CA ARG A 472 33.48 17.31 29.96
C ARG A 472 34.70 16.40 29.86
N PRO A 473 35.66 16.68 28.90
CA PRO A 473 35.66 17.72 27.88
C PRO A 473 34.98 17.36 26.57
N VAL A 474 34.69 16.08 26.35
CA VAL A 474 34.31 15.43 25.08
C VAL A 474 33.01 16.00 24.45
N GLY A 475 31.92 16.07 25.23
CA GLY A 475 30.65 16.58 24.74
C GLY A 475 30.66 18.06 24.38
N ARG A 476 31.50 18.84 25.10
CA ARG A 476 31.66 20.29 24.84
C ARG A 476 32.44 20.53 23.54
N LEU A 477 33.45 19.70 23.27
CA LEU A 477 34.23 19.76 22.02
C LEU A 477 33.34 19.36 20.83
N ALA A 478 32.61 18.27 20.92
CA ALA A 478 31.69 17.80 19.89
C ALA A 478 30.65 18.89 19.53
N ALA A 479 29.98 19.47 20.53
CA ALA A 479 29.02 20.53 20.32
C ALA A 479 29.61 21.77 19.62
N ARG A 480 30.82 22.18 20.03
CA ARG A 480 31.52 23.33 19.45
C ARG A 480 31.94 23.07 18.00
N ASN A 481 32.40 21.86 17.72
CA ASN A 481 32.84 21.46 16.37
C ASN A 481 31.67 21.45 15.38
N LEU A 482 30.50 20.89 15.78
CA LEU A 482 29.29 20.88 14.96
C LEU A 482 28.78 22.31 14.71
N ALA A 483 28.76 23.17 15.74
CA ALA A 483 28.36 24.58 15.62
C ALA A 483 29.31 25.43 14.77
N ALA A 484 30.60 25.10 14.74
CA ALA A 484 31.60 25.78 13.94
C ALA A 484 31.54 25.42 12.44
N ALA A 485 30.97 24.26 12.08
CA ALA A 485 30.88 23.83 10.70
C ALA A 485 29.42 23.52 10.27
N PRO A 486 28.50 24.51 10.30
CA PRO A 486 27.05 24.29 10.14
C PRO A 486 26.67 23.71 8.77
N ARG A 487 27.41 24.02 7.70
CA ARG A 487 27.18 23.46 6.36
C ARG A 487 27.46 21.97 6.32
N ARG A 488 28.53 21.53 6.96
CA ARG A 488 28.90 20.13 7.06
C ARG A 488 27.86 19.36 7.85
N THR A 489 27.46 19.87 9.00
CA THR A 489 26.45 19.28 9.86
C THR A 489 25.11 19.12 9.13
N ALA A 490 24.65 20.18 8.44
CA ALA A 490 23.44 20.13 7.64
C ALA A 490 23.53 19.11 6.50
N ALA A 491 24.65 19.06 5.81
CA ALA A 491 24.87 18.08 4.74
C ALA A 491 24.92 16.63 5.26
N THR A 492 25.47 16.42 6.47
CA THR A 492 25.53 15.10 7.11
C THR A 492 24.16 14.61 7.54
N SER A 493 23.35 15.51 8.11
CA SER A 493 22.03 15.19 8.64
C SER A 493 20.92 15.16 7.59
N ALA A 494 21.13 15.75 6.40
CA ALA A 494 20.09 15.92 5.39
C ALA A 494 19.40 14.60 4.98
N ALA A 495 20.19 13.55 4.77
CA ALA A 495 19.64 12.22 4.44
C ALA A 495 18.76 11.68 5.58
N LEU A 496 19.18 11.91 6.84
CA LEU A 496 18.41 11.48 8.00
C LEU A 496 17.16 12.35 8.21
N VAL A 497 17.23 13.66 7.96
CA VAL A 497 16.07 14.56 8.01
C VAL A 497 14.98 14.06 7.07
N ILE A 498 15.33 13.72 5.82
CA ILE A 498 14.36 13.24 4.83
C ILE A 498 13.81 11.87 5.22
N GLY A 499 14.69 10.92 5.58
CA GLY A 499 14.29 9.59 5.99
C GLY A 499 13.38 9.62 7.21
N MET A 500 13.73 10.39 8.23
CA MET A 500 12.95 10.52 9.46
C MET A 500 11.66 11.31 9.27
N ALA A 501 11.62 12.31 8.36
CA ALA A 501 10.39 12.99 8.00
C ALA A 501 9.37 12.02 7.39
N LEU A 502 9.85 11.14 6.50
CA LEU A 502 9.00 10.14 5.86
C LEU A 502 8.52 9.08 6.86
N VAL A 503 9.44 8.55 7.68
CA VAL A 503 9.10 7.54 8.71
C VAL A 503 8.11 8.12 9.71
N SER A 504 8.35 9.35 10.20
CA SER A 504 7.43 10.01 11.13
C SER A 504 6.07 10.30 10.50
N ALA A 505 6.04 10.81 9.26
CA ALA A 505 4.78 11.06 8.56
C ALA A 505 4.00 9.74 8.36
N GLY A 506 4.65 8.68 7.92
CA GLY A 506 4.03 7.36 7.73
C GLY A 506 3.48 6.80 9.03
N THR A 507 4.26 6.85 10.12
CA THR A 507 3.82 6.36 11.45
C THR A 507 2.65 7.18 11.99
N ILE A 508 2.65 8.52 11.81
CA ILE A 508 1.54 9.38 12.25
C ILE A 508 0.29 9.11 11.42
N ILE A 509 0.42 8.93 10.10
CA ILE A 509 -0.72 8.58 9.23
C ILE A 509 -1.31 7.23 9.66
N ALA A 510 -0.45 6.24 9.93
CA ALA A 510 -0.88 4.93 10.43
C ALA A 510 -1.67 5.03 11.74
N SER A 511 -1.10 5.71 12.73
CA SER A 511 -1.77 5.92 14.02
C SER A 511 -3.03 6.78 13.89
N SER A 512 -3.04 7.75 12.99
CA SER A 512 -4.21 8.58 12.71
C SER A 512 -5.32 7.76 12.04
N MET A 513 -4.96 6.82 11.16
CA MET A 513 -5.92 5.92 10.53
C MET A 513 -6.56 4.99 11.58
N GLN A 514 -5.76 4.39 12.45
CA GLN A 514 -6.26 3.56 13.56
C GLN A 514 -7.15 4.36 14.50
N ALA A 515 -6.73 5.58 14.90
CA ALA A 515 -7.54 6.45 15.74
C ALA A 515 -8.84 6.89 15.07
N SER A 516 -8.81 7.20 13.78
CA SER A 516 -10.01 7.56 13.01
C SER A 516 -10.99 6.40 12.91
N ILE A 517 -10.49 5.17 12.73
CA ILE A 517 -11.31 3.96 12.71
C ILE A 517 -11.97 3.77 14.08
N ALA A 518 -11.19 3.83 15.15
CA ALA A 518 -11.70 3.69 16.51
C ALA A 518 -12.75 4.77 16.84
N ASP A 519 -12.49 6.02 16.47
CA ASP A 519 -13.39 7.15 16.64
C ASP A 519 -14.71 6.94 15.86
N ILE A 520 -14.62 6.54 14.59
CA ILE A 520 -15.79 6.26 13.75
C ILE A 520 -16.62 5.12 14.36
N VAL A 521 -15.99 4.03 14.78
CA VAL A 521 -16.70 2.89 15.37
C VAL A 521 -17.35 3.28 16.68
N ASN A 522 -16.62 3.93 17.59
CA ASN A 522 -17.11 4.30 18.91
C ASN A 522 -18.18 5.40 18.86
N ASP A 523 -18.07 6.36 17.94
CA ASP A 523 -19.07 7.41 17.78
C ASP A 523 -20.34 6.91 17.10
N SER A 524 -20.21 5.97 16.17
CA SER A 524 -21.34 5.49 15.38
C SER A 524 -22.06 4.30 16.04
N MET A 525 -21.34 3.39 16.68
CA MET A 525 -21.92 2.20 17.30
C MET A 525 -22.47 2.54 18.71
N ARG A 526 -23.79 2.51 18.84
CA ARG A 526 -24.51 2.69 20.11
C ARG A 526 -24.90 1.36 20.74
N ALA A 527 -24.92 0.30 19.92
CA ALA A 527 -25.18 -1.07 20.37
C ALA A 527 -23.98 -1.62 21.17
N ASP A 528 -24.27 -2.53 22.11
CA ASP A 528 -23.25 -3.17 22.93
C ASP A 528 -22.47 -4.23 22.14
N LEU A 529 -23.15 -5.00 21.26
CA LEU A 529 -22.54 -6.05 20.45
C LEU A 529 -23.01 -5.97 18.98
N LEU A 530 -22.16 -6.46 18.09
CA LEU A 530 -22.44 -6.66 16.66
C LEU A 530 -22.16 -8.12 16.29
N VAL A 531 -23.17 -8.80 15.77
CA VAL A 531 -23.03 -10.13 15.16
C VAL A 531 -22.94 -9.94 13.66
N ARG A 532 -21.87 -10.42 13.03
CA ARG A 532 -21.66 -10.32 11.58
C ARG A 532 -20.85 -11.50 11.05
N ALA A 533 -20.87 -11.68 9.76
CA ALA A 533 -19.97 -12.63 9.13
C ALA A 533 -18.51 -12.14 9.19
N THR A 534 -17.57 -13.08 9.38
CA THR A 534 -16.14 -12.79 9.36
C THR A 534 -15.70 -12.19 8.03
N ALA A 535 -14.77 -11.23 8.06
CA ALA A 535 -14.29 -10.54 6.86
C ALA A 535 -13.67 -11.46 5.79
N THR A 536 -13.32 -12.68 6.15
CA THR A 536 -12.70 -13.69 5.29
C THR A 536 -13.66 -14.40 4.36
N SER A 537 -14.97 -14.32 4.60
CA SER A 537 -15.98 -14.88 3.69
C SER A 537 -16.16 -14.06 2.40
N GLY A 538 -15.49 -12.93 2.30
CA GLY A 538 -15.42 -12.06 1.09
C GLY A 538 -16.72 -11.39 0.68
N ARG A 539 -17.86 -11.75 1.30
CA ARG A 539 -19.20 -11.17 1.09
C ARG A 539 -19.95 -11.10 2.39
N LEU A 540 -20.85 -10.13 2.47
CA LEU A 540 -21.78 -9.99 3.58
C LEU A 540 -22.75 -11.18 3.55
N THR A 541 -22.50 -12.17 4.41
CA THR A 541 -23.33 -13.38 4.53
C THR A 541 -24.48 -13.11 5.48
N PRO A 542 -25.72 -13.39 5.13
CA PRO A 542 -26.86 -13.16 6.02
C PRO A 542 -26.86 -14.15 7.20
N LEU A 543 -27.21 -13.64 8.37
CA LEU A 543 -27.41 -14.45 9.57
C LEU A 543 -28.74 -15.24 9.42
N PRO A 544 -28.75 -16.57 9.60
CA PRO A 544 -29.98 -17.36 9.52
C PRO A 544 -31.07 -16.85 10.46
N ALA A 545 -32.32 -16.78 9.99
CA ALA A 545 -33.45 -16.27 10.75
C ALA A 545 -33.63 -17.00 12.09
N GLU A 546 -33.42 -18.32 12.11
CA GLU A 546 -33.50 -19.13 13.34
C GLU A 546 -32.48 -18.67 14.39
N MET A 547 -31.25 -18.32 13.97
CA MET A 547 -30.21 -17.80 14.88
C MET A 547 -30.59 -16.40 15.39
N THR A 548 -31.15 -15.56 14.52
CA THR A 548 -31.65 -14.24 14.89
C THR A 548 -32.75 -14.35 15.96
N GLU A 549 -33.70 -15.29 15.79
CA GLU A 549 -34.76 -15.55 16.77
C GLU A 549 -34.20 -16.07 18.09
N GLN A 550 -33.22 -16.99 18.06
CA GLN A 550 -32.57 -17.51 19.27
C GLN A 550 -31.83 -16.39 20.03
N ILE A 551 -31.12 -15.51 19.33
CA ILE A 551 -30.45 -14.34 19.94
C ILE A 551 -31.47 -13.41 20.60
N ASN A 552 -32.57 -13.11 19.92
CA ASN A 552 -33.65 -12.27 20.44
C ASN A 552 -34.33 -12.86 21.68
N ALA A 553 -34.29 -14.17 21.87
CA ALA A 553 -34.89 -14.88 22.99
C ALA A 553 -33.96 -15.03 24.20
N LEU A 554 -32.70 -14.57 24.14
CA LEU A 554 -31.74 -14.69 25.21
C LEU A 554 -32.10 -13.75 26.40
N ASP A 555 -32.04 -14.29 27.61
CA ASP A 555 -32.07 -13.49 28.82
C ASP A 555 -30.82 -12.58 28.87
N GLY A 556 -31.04 -11.28 28.91
CA GLY A 556 -29.96 -10.29 28.89
C GLY A 556 -29.85 -9.50 27.56
N VAL A 557 -30.51 -9.92 26.50
CA VAL A 557 -30.74 -9.13 25.29
C VAL A 557 -31.99 -8.27 25.50
N LYS A 558 -31.83 -6.97 25.28
CA LYS A 558 -32.93 -6.01 25.39
C LYS A 558 -33.68 -5.86 24.08
N GLU A 559 -32.90 -5.54 23.03
CA GLU A 559 -33.44 -5.29 21.69
C GLU A 559 -32.33 -5.55 20.66
N THR A 560 -32.74 -5.89 19.41
CA THR A 560 -31.83 -6.02 18.28
C THR A 560 -32.37 -5.28 17.05
N THR A 561 -31.48 -4.87 16.17
CA THR A 561 -31.81 -4.38 14.84
C THR A 561 -30.76 -4.86 13.84
N GLY A 562 -31.20 -5.18 12.63
CA GLY A 562 -30.33 -5.65 11.58
C GLY A 562 -30.14 -4.65 10.45
N TYR A 563 -29.08 -4.88 9.67
CA TYR A 563 -28.88 -4.22 8.38
C TYR A 563 -28.48 -5.22 7.32
N THR A 564 -28.83 -4.91 6.06
CA THR A 564 -28.46 -5.72 4.91
C THR A 564 -28.03 -4.81 3.76
N ALA A 565 -26.85 -5.05 3.19
CA ALA A 565 -26.33 -4.29 2.07
C ALA A 565 -26.68 -4.96 0.74
N TYR A 566 -27.24 -4.18 -0.17
CA TYR A 566 -27.61 -4.58 -1.52
C TYR A 566 -26.71 -3.89 -2.54
N SER A 567 -26.16 -4.62 -3.49
CA SER A 567 -25.46 -4.01 -4.62
C SER A 567 -26.50 -3.56 -5.65
N VAL A 568 -26.54 -2.26 -5.92
CA VAL A 568 -27.51 -1.61 -6.79
C VAL A 568 -26.86 -0.61 -7.72
N SER A 569 -27.51 -0.31 -8.85
CA SER A 569 -27.18 0.85 -9.69
C SER A 569 -28.08 2.02 -9.32
N THR A 570 -27.50 3.20 -9.22
CA THR A 570 -28.22 4.44 -8.94
C THR A 570 -28.02 5.43 -10.09
N THR A 571 -29.10 5.88 -10.70
CA THR A 571 -29.05 6.91 -11.75
C THR A 571 -29.26 8.29 -11.10
N LEU A 572 -28.23 9.14 -11.17
CA LEU A 572 -28.27 10.49 -10.62
C LEU A 572 -29.11 11.43 -11.50
N PRO A 573 -29.52 12.61 -11.00
CA PRO A 573 -30.32 13.59 -11.78
C PRO A 573 -29.67 14.08 -13.08
N ASP A 574 -28.36 14.01 -13.19
CA ASP A 574 -27.59 14.36 -14.40
C ASP A 574 -27.53 13.23 -15.44
N GLY A 575 -28.17 12.07 -15.15
CA GLY A 575 -28.15 10.87 -15.97
C GLY A 575 -26.91 9.99 -15.79
N THR A 576 -26.03 10.33 -14.85
CA THR A 576 -24.87 9.50 -14.52
C THR A 576 -25.32 8.28 -13.73
N GLU A 577 -24.89 7.10 -14.13
CA GLU A 577 -25.07 5.87 -13.36
C GLU A 577 -23.91 5.68 -12.40
N ASN A 578 -24.25 5.29 -11.18
CA ASN A 578 -23.28 4.96 -10.14
C ASN A 578 -23.65 3.61 -9.50
N VAL A 579 -22.71 2.66 -9.50
CA VAL A 579 -22.92 1.36 -8.85
C VAL A 579 -22.33 1.43 -7.45
N GLY A 580 -23.15 1.03 -6.47
CA GLY A 580 -22.75 1.09 -5.07
C GLY A 580 -23.57 0.16 -4.20
N TYR A 581 -23.43 0.33 -2.90
CA TYR A 581 -24.22 -0.42 -1.93
C TYR A 581 -25.35 0.46 -1.37
N MET A 582 -26.55 -0.09 -1.39
CA MET A 582 -27.70 0.42 -0.65
C MET A 582 -27.84 -0.40 0.64
N VAL A 583 -27.96 0.25 1.77
CA VAL A 583 -28.09 -0.41 3.08
C VAL A 583 -29.56 -0.36 3.51
N ALA A 584 -30.19 -1.52 3.56
CA ALA A 584 -31.55 -1.68 4.05
C ALA A 584 -31.56 -1.72 5.58
N VAL A 585 -32.35 -0.86 6.19
CA VAL A 585 -32.48 -0.72 7.65
C VAL A 585 -33.92 -0.45 8.06
N ASP A 586 -34.26 -0.75 9.30
CA ASP A 586 -35.46 -0.24 9.93
C ASP A 586 -35.24 1.22 10.35
N PRO A 587 -35.83 2.22 9.69
CA PRO A 587 -35.53 3.61 9.93
C PRO A 587 -35.90 4.10 11.33
N GLN A 588 -36.86 3.44 12.00
CA GLN A 588 -37.30 3.82 13.32
C GLN A 588 -36.41 3.26 14.43
N ARG A 589 -35.82 2.08 14.23
CA ARG A 589 -35.01 1.39 15.24
C ARG A 589 -33.52 1.58 15.06
N TYR A 590 -33.06 1.62 13.80
CA TYR A 590 -31.65 1.65 13.47
C TYR A 590 -30.87 2.79 14.15
N PRO A 591 -31.39 4.04 14.28
CA PRO A 591 -30.68 5.13 14.94
C PRO A 591 -30.39 4.92 16.42
N ASP A 592 -31.12 4.04 17.09
CA ASP A 592 -30.87 3.71 18.50
C ASP A 592 -29.65 2.82 18.70
N PHE A 593 -29.22 2.10 17.66
CA PHE A 593 -28.12 1.13 17.67
C PHE A 593 -26.90 1.63 16.93
N TYR A 594 -27.08 2.42 15.90
CA TYR A 594 -26.02 2.96 15.07
C TYR A 594 -26.36 4.39 14.63
N ASP A 595 -25.44 5.32 14.88
CA ASP A 595 -25.59 6.72 14.46
C ASP A 595 -25.11 6.92 13.03
N PRO A 596 -25.99 7.11 12.05
CA PRO A 596 -25.60 7.36 10.67
C PRO A 596 -25.09 8.79 10.44
N ASN A 597 -25.02 9.63 11.47
CA ASN A 597 -24.59 11.02 11.41
C ASN A 597 -25.33 11.82 10.32
N VAL A 598 -26.67 11.93 10.48
CA VAL A 598 -27.52 12.66 9.52
C VAL A 598 -27.21 14.15 9.57
N THR A 599 -26.75 14.69 8.45
CA THR A 599 -26.39 16.11 8.29
C THR A 599 -27.53 16.98 7.79
N ALA A 600 -28.52 16.39 7.10
CA ALA A 600 -29.72 17.07 6.62
C ALA A 600 -30.90 16.10 6.54
N GLY A 601 -32.12 16.54 6.86
CA GLY A 601 -33.31 15.69 6.89
C GLY A 601 -33.40 14.80 8.13
N SER A 602 -34.14 13.69 8.05
CA SER A 602 -34.27 12.66 9.10
C SER A 602 -34.43 11.27 8.49
N LEU A 603 -33.83 10.24 9.12
CA LEU A 603 -34.08 8.85 8.73
C LEU A 603 -35.52 8.40 8.94
N ASP A 604 -36.25 9.01 9.89
CA ASP A 604 -37.65 8.70 10.11
C ASP A 604 -38.55 9.02 8.89
N SER A 605 -38.03 9.79 7.94
CA SER A 605 -38.71 10.12 6.69
C SER A 605 -38.55 9.08 5.58
N LEU A 606 -37.78 8.01 5.81
CA LEU A 606 -37.63 6.94 4.85
C LEU A 606 -38.92 6.11 4.75
N ASP A 607 -39.33 5.85 3.51
CA ASP A 607 -40.46 4.98 3.16
C ASP A 607 -40.24 4.39 1.76
N ASP A 608 -41.27 3.84 1.13
CA ASP A 608 -41.19 3.20 -0.20
C ASP A 608 -40.80 4.18 -1.33
N ALA A 609 -40.86 5.48 -1.11
CA ALA A 609 -40.59 6.53 -2.06
C ALA A 609 -39.45 7.46 -1.63
N HIS A 610 -38.91 7.28 -0.45
CA HIS A 610 -37.88 8.14 0.13
C HIS A 610 -36.67 7.33 0.58
N VAL A 611 -35.47 7.84 0.26
CA VAL A 611 -34.17 7.25 0.62
C VAL A 611 -33.30 8.29 1.31
N ALA A 612 -32.27 7.84 2.05
CA ALA A 612 -31.23 8.74 2.55
C ALA A 612 -29.95 8.53 1.74
N ALA A 613 -29.35 9.62 1.29
CA ALA A 613 -28.11 9.59 0.52
C ALA A 613 -26.90 9.72 1.42
N PHE A 614 -25.78 9.09 1.07
CA PHE A 614 -24.49 9.41 1.67
C PHE A 614 -23.94 10.71 1.08
N ALA A 615 -23.29 11.53 1.90
CA ALA A 615 -22.79 12.86 1.51
C ALA A 615 -21.80 12.83 0.33
N ASP A 616 -21.05 11.76 0.17
CA ASP A 616 -20.09 11.55 -0.92
C ASP A 616 -20.73 10.99 -2.21
N SER A 617 -22.01 10.61 -2.20
CA SER A 617 -22.74 10.15 -3.38
C SER A 617 -22.98 11.25 -4.43
N GLY A 618 -22.84 12.52 -4.05
CA GLY A 618 -23.14 13.67 -4.89
C GLY A 618 -24.62 14.06 -4.93
N LEU A 619 -25.48 13.32 -4.22
CA LEU A 619 -26.93 13.58 -4.10
C LEU A 619 -27.23 14.62 -3.02
N GLN A 620 -28.25 15.43 -3.22
CA GLN A 620 -28.71 16.45 -2.30
C GLN A 620 -30.17 16.19 -1.86
N LEU A 621 -30.54 16.81 -0.75
CA LEU A 621 -31.90 16.73 -0.24
C LEU A 621 -32.90 17.21 -1.30
N GLY A 622 -33.89 16.37 -1.61
CA GLY A 622 -34.93 16.64 -2.60
C GLY A 622 -34.61 16.12 -4.01
N ASP A 623 -33.42 15.60 -4.26
CA ASP A 623 -33.10 14.99 -5.57
C ASP A 623 -33.91 13.72 -5.78
N GLN A 624 -34.27 13.48 -7.05
CA GLN A 624 -34.84 12.20 -7.46
C GLN A 624 -33.76 11.27 -7.97
N VAL A 625 -33.75 10.06 -7.49
CA VAL A 625 -32.77 9.00 -7.86
C VAL A 625 -33.53 7.74 -8.26
N ALA A 626 -33.14 7.15 -9.38
CA ALA A 626 -33.62 5.82 -9.74
C ALA A 626 -32.63 4.79 -9.19
N VAL A 627 -33.12 3.89 -8.33
CA VAL A 627 -32.36 2.78 -7.77
C VAL A 627 -32.78 1.52 -8.53
N THR A 628 -31.82 0.88 -9.17
CA THR A 628 -32.07 -0.26 -10.07
C THR A 628 -31.27 -1.48 -9.62
N GLY A 629 -31.91 -2.63 -9.65
CA GLY A 629 -31.30 -3.93 -9.38
C GLY A 629 -31.99 -5.05 -10.17
N PRO A 630 -31.63 -6.29 -9.93
CA PRO A 630 -32.11 -7.42 -10.74
C PRO A 630 -33.62 -7.70 -10.62
N ALA A 631 -34.26 -7.31 -9.50
CA ALA A 631 -35.68 -7.50 -9.30
C ALA A 631 -36.55 -6.38 -9.89
N GLY A 632 -36.00 -5.16 -10.02
CA GLY A 632 -36.72 -4.01 -10.55
C GLY A 632 -36.00 -2.67 -10.37
N SER A 633 -36.73 -1.59 -10.61
CA SER A 633 -36.25 -0.22 -10.41
C SER A 633 -37.30 0.59 -9.62
N VAL A 634 -36.81 1.32 -8.64
CA VAL A 634 -37.61 2.24 -7.81
C VAL A 634 -37.10 3.65 -7.99
N THR A 635 -37.99 4.61 -8.26
CA THR A 635 -37.63 6.03 -8.25
C THR A 635 -37.98 6.59 -6.87
N ALA A 636 -36.97 7.06 -6.15
CA ALA A 636 -37.11 7.59 -4.80
C ALA A 636 -36.61 9.03 -4.72
N THR A 637 -37.09 9.76 -3.72
CA THR A 637 -36.64 11.13 -3.41
C THR A 637 -35.66 11.08 -2.22
N VAL A 638 -34.56 11.81 -2.29
CA VAL A 638 -33.62 11.93 -1.17
C VAL A 638 -34.26 12.78 -0.06
N SER A 639 -34.65 12.16 1.07
CA SER A 639 -35.27 12.81 2.22
C SER A 639 -34.28 13.07 3.37
N ALA A 640 -33.12 12.48 3.34
CA ALA A 640 -32.06 12.73 4.29
C ALA A 640 -30.68 12.60 3.64
N VAL A 641 -29.68 13.26 4.23
CA VAL A 641 -28.27 13.11 3.87
C VAL A 641 -27.50 12.73 5.12
N ALA A 642 -26.78 11.62 5.04
CA ALA A 642 -25.96 11.07 6.12
C ALA A 642 -24.47 11.19 5.78
N ASP A 643 -23.61 11.38 6.77
CA ASP A 643 -22.18 11.36 6.58
C ASP A 643 -21.68 9.89 6.51
N SER A 644 -20.88 9.57 5.50
CA SER A 644 -20.42 8.20 5.23
C SER A 644 -19.34 7.67 6.18
N LYS A 645 -19.24 8.22 7.39
CA LYS A 645 -18.26 7.77 8.39
C LYS A 645 -18.43 6.29 8.70
N GLY A 646 -17.70 5.43 8.03
CA GLY A 646 -17.53 4.03 8.39
C GLY A 646 -18.28 2.98 7.56
N LEU A 647 -19.39 3.31 6.91
CA LEU A 647 -20.05 2.43 5.94
C LEU A 647 -19.88 2.99 4.53
N THR A 648 -19.28 2.22 3.64
CA THR A 648 -19.22 2.56 2.21
C THR A 648 -20.54 2.16 1.55
N GLY A 649 -21.36 3.13 1.23
CA GLY A 649 -22.63 2.93 0.55
C GLY A 649 -23.02 4.15 -0.27
N THR A 650 -24.07 4.03 -1.06
CA THR A 650 -24.64 5.16 -1.81
C THR A 650 -25.89 5.68 -1.12
N LEU A 651 -26.70 4.78 -0.54
CA LEU A 651 -28.00 5.09 0.01
C LEU A 651 -28.31 4.24 1.25
N TYR A 652 -29.14 4.80 2.17
CA TYR A 652 -29.98 4.04 3.09
C TYR A 652 -31.39 3.94 2.52
N ALA A 653 -32.01 2.79 2.68
CA ALA A 653 -33.39 2.56 2.25
C ALA A 653 -34.14 1.66 3.24
N THR A 654 -35.45 1.58 3.08
CA THR A 654 -36.28 0.63 3.82
C THR A 654 -36.18 -0.78 3.24
N PRO A 655 -36.56 -1.83 4.00
CA PRO A 655 -36.60 -3.21 3.50
C PRO A 655 -37.50 -3.36 2.28
N GLU A 656 -38.57 -2.57 2.16
CA GLU A 656 -39.51 -2.57 1.05
C GLU A 656 -38.84 -2.14 -0.26
N VAL A 657 -38.07 -1.05 -0.23
CA VAL A 657 -37.31 -0.58 -1.39
C VAL A 657 -36.26 -1.62 -1.77
N ALA A 658 -35.55 -2.19 -0.77
CA ALA A 658 -34.53 -3.19 -0.99
C ALA A 658 -35.07 -4.47 -1.63
N ALA A 659 -36.22 -4.97 -1.15
CA ALA A 659 -36.89 -6.14 -1.70
C ALA A 659 -37.39 -5.90 -3.15
N ALA A 660 -37.86 -4.70 -3.44
CA ALA A 660 -38.34 -4.33 -4.76
C ALA A 660 -37.20 -4.23 -5.82
N VAL A 661 -36.00 -3.90 -5.37
CA VAL A 661 -34.85 -3.71 -6.26
C VAL A 661 -33.99 -4.99 -6.35
N GLY A 662 -33.78 -5.69 -5.24
CA GLY A 662 -32.87 -6.82 -5.14
C GLY A 662 -31.39 -6.44 -5.19
N SER A 663 -30.49 -7.43 -5.30
CA SER A 663 -29.03 -7.24 -5.28
C SER A 663 -28.33 -7.96 -6.43
N TRP A 664 -27.40 -7.26 -7.09
CA TRP A 664 -26.62 -7.86 -8.19
C TRP A 664 -25.58 -8.90 -7.71
N THR A 665 -25.12 -8.83 -6.47
CA THR A 665 -23.97 -9.61 -5.99
C THR A 665 -24.31 -10.78 -5.07
N ALA A 666 -25.52 -10.83 -4.52
CA ALA A 666 -25.94 -11.94 -3.63
C ALA A 666 -27.42 -12.26 -3.88
N PRO A 667 -27.85 -13.52 -3.67
CA PRO A 667 -29.25 -13.80 -3.49
C PRO A 667 -29.71 -12.94 -2.30
N ALA A 668 -30.52 -11.93 -2.58
CA ALA A 668 -31.05 -11.06 -1.56
C ALA A 668 -32.52 -11.39 -1.36
N PRO A 669 -33.04 -11.33 -0.12
CA PRO A 669 -34.44 -11.52 0.15
C PRO A 669 -35.29 -10.58 -0.69
N THR A 670 -36.36 -11.11 -1.27
CA THR A 670 -37.39 -10.37 -1.99
C THR A 670 -38.61 -10.08 -1.12
N ASP A 671 -38.65 -10.65 0.09
CA ASP A 671 -39.66 -10.37 1.11
C ASP A 671 -39.08 -9.36 2.11
N PRO A 672 -39.71 -8.18 2.33
CA PRO A 672 -39.24 -7.19 3.31
C PRO A 672 -39.06 -7.75 4.72
N GLN A 673 -39.87 -8.72 5.12
CA GLN A 673 -39.74 -9.34 6.46
C GLN A 673 -38.50 -10.21 6.55
N GLU A 674 -38.12 -10.90 5.48
CA GLU A 674 -36.90 -11.71 5.42
C GLU A 674 -35.65 -10.85 5.46
N VAL A 675 -35.69 -9.63 4.88
CA VAL A 675 -34.58 -8.65 4.96
C VAL A 675 -34.20 -8.35 6.41
N LEU A 676 -35.19 -8.22 7.29
CA LEU A 676 -34.99 -7.93 8.70
C LEU A 676 -34.72 -9.18 9.54
N SER A 677 -35.29 -10.34 9.19
CA SER A 677 -35.09 -11.57 9.97
C SER A 677 -33.79 -12.29 9.67
N SER A 678 -33.22 -12.07 8.47
CA SER A 678 -31.93 -12.63 8.05
C SER A 678 -30.93 -11.53 7.69
N PRO A 679 -30.53 -10.65 8.64
CA PRO A 679 -29.65 -9.52 8.36
C PRO A 679 -28.21 -9.98 8.12
N GLN A 680 -27.44 -9.18 7.40
CA GLN A 680 -25.99 -9.39 7.24
C GLN A 680 -25.19 -8.94 8.45
N GLY A 681 -25.74 -8.03 9.22
CA GLY A 681 -25.23 -7.64 10.53
C GLY A 681 -26.37 -7.39 11.49
N LEU A 682 -26.25 -7.90 12.70
CA LEU A 682 -27.22 -7.75 13.76
C LEU A 682 -26.60 -7.00 14.92
N PHE A 683 -27.12 -5.81 15.18
CA PHE A 683 -26.78 -5.04 16.38
C PHE A 683 -27.61 -5.54 17.56
N VAL A 684 -26.97 -5.67 18.71
CA VAL A 684 -27.58 -6.17 19.94
C VAL A 684 -27.34 -5.15 21.05
N SER A 685 -28.43 -4.71 21.69
CA SER A 685 -28.38 -3.93 22.95
C SER A 685 -28.73 -4.83 24.13
N LEU A 686 -27.98 -4.69 25.21
CA LEU A 686 -28.13 -5.49 26.41
C LEU A 686 -29.16 -4.90 27.37
N ALA A 687 -29.79 -5.77 28.15
CA ALA A 687 -30.66 -5.35 29.23
C ALA A 687 -29.85 -4.73 30.38
N ASP A 688 -30.47 -3.81 31.13
CA ASP A 688 -29.82 -3.14 32.25
C ASP A 688 -29.28 -4.13 33.28
N GLY A 689 -27.95 -4.11 33.49
CA GLY A 689 -27.29 -4.99 34.45
C GLY A 689 -26.90 -6.37 33.90
N ALA A 690 -27.13 -6.66 32.62
CA ALA A 690 -26.63 -7.88 31.99
C ALA A 690 -25.10 -7.87 31.91
N ASP A 691 -24.48 -9.03 32.13
CA ASP A 691 -23.04 -9.18 31.95
C ASP A 691 -22.69 -9.40 30.47
N MET A 692 -22.01 -8.41 29.87
CA MET A 692 -21.67 -8.40 28.46
C MET A 692 -20.92 -9.67 28.04
N GLY A 693 -19.91 -10.11 28.81
CA GLY A 693 -19.11 -11.28 28.46
C GLY A 693 -19.92 -12.59 28.48
N THR A 694 -20.92 -12.70 29.38
CA THR A 694 -21.81 -13.85 29.44
C THR A 694 -22.74 -13.87 28.22
N VAL A 695 -23.37 -12.73 27.87
CA VAL A 695 -24.27 -12.67 26.70
C VAL A 695 -23.50 -12.84 25.39
N GLN A 696 -22.34 -12.24 25.27
CA GLN A 696 -21.46 -12.42 24.09
C GLN A 696 -21.10 -13.89 23.90
N SER A 697 -20.74 -14.61 24.99
CA SER A 697 -20.43 -16.04 24.91
C SER A 697 -21.64 -16.88 24.53
N GLN A 698 -22.84 -16.55 25.03
CA GLN A 698 -24.07 -17.25 24.65
C GLN A 698 -24.44 -17.03 23.17
N ILE A 699 -24.31 -15.79 22.67
CA ILE A 699 -24.54 -15.48 21.27
C ILE A 699 -23.49 -16.21 20.42
N GLN A 700 -22.21 -16.23 20.83
CA GLN A 700 -21.16 -16.96 20.14
C GLN A 700 -21.46 -18.46 20.04
N GLU A 701 -22.06 -19.05 21.08
CA GLU A 701 -22.49 -20.47 21.09
C GLU A 701 -23.64 -20.73 20.11
N ILE A 702 -24.57 -19.78 19.96
CA ILE A 702 -25.67 -19.86 18.97
C ILE A 702 -25.13 -19.80 17.56
N VAL A 703 -24.17 -18.91 17.26
CA VAL A 703 -23.66 -18.72 15.88
C VAL A 703 -22.50 -19.66 15.53
N ALA A 704 -21.87 -20.33 16.51
CA ALA A 704 -20.75 -21.24 16.31
C ALA A 704 -21.03 -22.37 15.29
N PRO A 705 -22.23 -22.98 15.23
CA PRO A 705 -22.53 -24.02 14.23
C PRO A 705 -22.46 -23.54 12.79
N ALA A 706 -22.57 -22.23 12.54
CA ALA A 706 -22.46 -21.66 11.19
C ALA A 706 -20.99 -21.38 10.76
N TYR A 707 -20.01 -21.48 11.67
CA TYR A 707 -18.57 -21.32 11.44
C TYR A 707 -18.10 -19.93 10.95
N VAL A 708 -18.97 -19.10 10.41
CA VAL A 708 -18.62 -17.86 9.68
C VAL A 708 -19.00 -16.60 10.40
N PHE A 709 -19.68 -16.69 11.54
CA PHE A 709 -20.10 -15.49 12.30
C PHE A 709 -19.20 -15.26 13.51
N GLU A 710 -19.03 -13.98 13.81
CA GLU A 710 -18.32 -13.47 14.97
C GLU A 710 -19.20 -12.49 15.74
N VAL A 711 -18.99 -12.42 17.03
CA VAL A 711 -19.71 -11.50 17.93
C VAL A 711 -18.68 -10.53 18.49
N LEU A 712 -18.81 -9.27 18.16
CA LEU A 712 -17.81 -8.24 18.46
C LEU A 712 -18.44 -7.12 19.29
N ASP A 713 -17.71 -6.61 20.25
CA ASP A 713 -17.96 -5.29 20.80
C ASP A 713 -17.28 -4.18 19.96
N ALA A 714 -17.48 -2.91 20.31
CA ALA A 714 -16.92 -1.78 19.57
C ALA A 714 -15.40 -1.77 19.57
N ASP A 715 -14.76 -2.17 20.69
CA ASP A 715 -13.31 -2.21 20.83
C ASP A 715 -12.72 -3.35 19.96
N GLU A 716 -13.30 -4.54 20.00
CA GLU A 716 -12.90 -5.69 19.18
C GLU A 716 -13.07 -5.41 17.67
N LEU A 717 -14.18 -4.75 17.29
CA LEU A 717 -14.42 -4.32 15.91
C LEU A 717 -13.36 -3.32 15.45
N SER A 718 -13.04 -2.33 16.28
CA SER A 718 -12.00 -1.34 16.02
C SER A 718 -10.63 -1.99 15.88
N ASP A 719 -10.28 -2.91 16.78
CA ASP A 719 -9.01 -3.65 16.77
C ASP A 719 -8.87 -4.50 15.51
N GLN A 720 -9.94 -5.16 15.07
CA GLN A 720 -9.92 -6.00 13.87
C GLN A 720 -9.70 -5.18 12.60
N VAL A 721 -10.39 -4.05 12.46
CA VAL A 721 -10.18 -3.12 11.33
C VAL A 721 -8.78 -2.50 11.41
N GLY A 722 -8.31 -2.19 12.63
CA GLY A 722 -6.94 -1.73 12.91
C GLY A 722 -5.88 -2.73 12.47
N GLN A 723 -6.08 -4.02 12.72
CA GLN A 723 -5.16 -5.09 12.28
C GLN A 723 -5.07 -5.18 10.75
N MET A 724 -6.17 -5.02 10.02
CA MET A 724 -6.14 -4.94 8.56
C MET A 724 -5.28 -3.75 8.06
N ALA A 725 -5.44 -2.59 8.73
CA ALA A 725 -4.61 -1.43 8.44
C ALA A 725 -3.13 -1.69 8.74
N ASP A 726 -2.80 -2.36 9.86
CA ASP A 726 -1.42 -2.72 10.23
C ASP A 726 -0.75 -3.65 9.22
N GLN A 727 -1.48 -4.59 8.64
CA GLN A 727 -0.97 -5.47 7.58
C GLN A 727 -0.61 -4.68 6.32
N MET A 728 -1.47 -3.73 5.88
CA MET A 728 -1.15 -2.84 4.77
C MET A 728 0.08 -1.97 5.08
N LEU A 729 0.23 -1.54 6.33
CA LEU A 729 1.34 -0.72 6.80
C LEU A 729 2.63 -1.51 6.97
N ALA A 730 2.59 -2.84 7.11
CA ALA A 730 3.79 -3.68 7.23
C ALA A 730 4.72 -3.54 6.02
N VAL A 731 4.17 -3.49 4.80
CA VAL A 731 4.93 -3.20 3.58
C VAL A 731 5.56 -1.81 3.64
N LEU A 732 4.80 -0.83 4.11
CA LEU A 732 5.28 0.53 4.33
C LEU A 732 6.46 0.55 5.31
N TYR A 733 6.35 -0.13 6.46
CA TYR A 733 7.40 -0.20 7.47
C TYR A 733 8.66 -0.90 6.94
N ALA A 734 8.53 -1.94 6.13
CA ALA A 734 9.67 -2.59 5.49
C ALA A 734 10.43 -1.64 4.56
N LEU A 735 9.71 -0.84 3.76
CA LEU A 735 10.30 0.19 2.88
C LEU A 735 10.93 1.34 3.67
N LEU A 736 10.29 1.77 4.76
CA LEU A 736 10.83 2.78 5.67
C LEU A 736 12.11 2.30 6.35
N GLY A 737 12.18 1.01 6.75
CA GLY A 737 13.38 0.38 7.28
C GLY A 737 14.57 0.48 6.33
N LEU A 738 14.35 0.25 5.03
CA LEU A 738 15.40 0.40 4.03
C LEU A 738 15.83 1.87 3.86
N SER A 739 14.90 2.81 3.91
CA SER A 739 15.22 4.25 3.89
C SER A 739 16.10 4.65 5.09
N LEU A 740 15.85 4.06 6.25
CA LEU A 740 16.68 4.24 7.45
C LEU A 740 18.10 3.70 7.22
N VAL A 741 18.26 2.54 6.59
CA VAL A 741 19.58 1.99 6.23
C VAL A 741 20.36 2.94 5.32
N ILE A 742 19.70 3.53 4.32
CA ILE A 742 20.30 4.55 3.43
C ILE A 742 20.76 5.77 4.24
N ALA A 743 19.94 6.24 5.17
CA ALA A 743 20.27 7.37 6.03
C ALA A 743 21.49 7.09 6.94
N VAL A 744 21.55 5.88 7.52
CA VAL A 744 22.70 5.40 8.33
C VAL A 744 24.00 5.42 7.50
N LEU A 745 23.96 4.89 6.30
CA LEU A 745 25.11 4.87 5.40
C LEU A 745 25.53 6.29 5.01
N GLY A 746 24.60 7.21 4.85
CA GLY A 746 24.87 8.63 4.66
C GLY A 746 25.68 9.24 5.82
N ILE A 747 25.31 8.93 7.06
CA ILE A 747 26.05 9.36 8.25
C ILE A 747 27.44 8.75 8.29
N VAL A 748 27.56 7.43 8.12
CA VAL A 748 28.86 6.73 8.11
C VAL A 748 29.79 7.34 7.07
N ASN A 749 29.29 7.53 5.83
CA ASN A 749 30.05 8.12 4.74
C ASN A 749 30.62 9.50 5.12
N THR A 750 29.77 10.37 5.65
CA THR A 750 30.17 11.73 5.97
C THR A 750 31.11 11.81 7.20
N LEU A 751 30.92 10.92 8.18
CA LEU A 751 31.83 10.84 9.35
C LEU A 751 33.21 10.34 8.98
N VAL A 752 33.30 9.32 8.11
CA VAL A 752 34.58 8.81 7.60
C VAL A 752 35.34 9.91 6.89
N LEU A 753 34.66 10.69 6.06
CA LEU A 753 35.23 11.83 5.35
C LEU A 753 35.63 12.93 6.33
N SER A 754 34.78 13.26 7.31
CA SER A 754 35.09 14.25 8.35
C SER A 754 36.35 13.91 9.16
N VAL A 755 36.52 12.65 9.56
CA VAL A 755 37.74 12.16 10.25
C VAL A 755 38.96 12.28 9.35
N SER A 756 38.83 11.98 8.05
CA SER A 756 39.95 12.09 7.11
C SER A 756 40.41 13.55 6.86
N GLU A 757 39.49 14.50 6.82
CA GLU A 757 39.77 15.94 6.69
C GLU A 757 40.45 16.51 7.93
N ARG A 758 40.06 16.02 9.11
CA ARG A 758 40.56 16.52 10.40
C ARG A 758 41.71 15.72 10.98
N THR A 759 42.39 14.91 10.15
CA THR A 759 43.48 14.03 10.59
C THR A 759 44.56 14.82 11.31
N ARG A 760 44.94 15.99 10.81
CA ARG A 760 45.97 16.88 11.43
C ARG A 760 45.47 17.46 12.75
N GLU A 761 44.23 17.91 12.84
CA GLU A 761 43.64 18.46 14.09
C GLU A 761 43.58 17.35 15.16
N ILE A 762 43.14 16.15 14.81
CA ILE A 762 43.10 14.97 15.69
C ILE A 762 44.53 14.61 16.14
N GLY A 763 45.48 14.65 15.22
CA GLY A 763 46.90 14.44 15.53
C GLY A 763 47.44 15.44 16.54
N LEU A 764 47.15 16.73 16.35
CA LEU A 764 47.55 17.83 17.28
C LEU A 764 46.87 17.69 18.64
N MET A 765 45.57 17.42 18.70
CA MET A 765 44.86 17.21 19.97
C MET A 765 45.44 16.03 20.76
N ARG A 766 45.80 14.94 20.09
CA ARG A 766 46.47 13.79 20.71
C ARG A 766 47.90 14.12 21.16
N ALA A 767 48.64 14.96 20.42
CA ALA A 767 49.98 15.41 20.80
C ALA A 767 49.93 16.29 22.04
N VAL A 768 48.87 17.08 22.24
CA VAL A 768 48.64 17.93 23.42
C VAL A 768 48.06 17.13 24.63
N GLY A 769 47.85 15.79 24.47
CA GLY A 769 47.49 14.92 25.58
C GLY A 769 46.07 14.39 25.56
N LEU A 770 45.27 14.56 24.49
CA LEU A 770 43.94 13.98 24.40
C LEU A 770 44.03 12.45 24.27
N GLY A 771 43.42 11.71 25.19
CA GLY A 771 43.45 10.26 25.23
C GLY A 771 42.67 9.61 24.06
N ARG A 772 43.00 8.37 23.71
CA ARG A 772 42.34 7.62 22.64
C ARG A 772 40.81 7.49 22.87
N ALA A 773 40.39 7.21 24.12
CA ALA A 773 38.98 7.11 24.47
C ALA A 773 38.25 8.44 24.36
N GLN A 774 38.94 9.57 24.62
CA GLN A 774 38.37 10.90 24.50
C GLN A 774 38.15 11.30 23.03
N VAL A 775 39.06 10.95 22.12
CA VAL A 775 38.88 11.13 20.68
C VAL A 775 37.74 10.29 20.15
N ALA A 776 37.67 9.01 20.56
CA ALA A 776 36.54 8.14 20.16
C ALA A 776 35.22 8.69 20.70
N GLY A 777 35.17 9.15 21.97
CA GLY A 777 33.99 9.74 22.58
C GLY A 777 33.55 11.03 21.91
N GLU A 778 34.49 11.89 21.46
CA GLU A 778 34.18 13.11 20.68
C GLU A 778 33.45 12.77 19.37
N ILE A 779 33.98 11.83 18.58
CA ILE A 779 33.40 11.40 17.31
C ILE A 779 32.01 10.76 17.55
N LEU A 780 31.88 9.96 18.61
CA LEU A 780 30.62 9.37 19.01
C LEU A 780 29.56 10.42 19.39
N CYS A 781 29.93 11.40 20.22
CA CYS A 781 29.04 12.51 20.58
C CYS A 781 28.67 13.37 19.36
N GLU A 782 29.60 13.61 18.44
CA GLU A 782 29.36 14.34 17.19
C GLU A 782 28.35 13.62 16.31
N SER A 783 28.48 12.29 16.20
CA SER A 783 27.56 11.44 15.44
C SER A 783 26.15 11.39 16.05
N VAL A 784 26.08 11.16 17.35
CA VAL A 784 24.78 11.10 18.07
C VAL A 784 24.06 12.44 17.98
N LEU A 785 24.76 13.57 18.18
CA LEU A 785 24.15 14.89 18.02
C LEU A 785 23.64 15.14 16.59
N THR A 786 24.37 14.69 15.59
CA THR A 786 23.96 14.82 14.19
C THR A 786 22.73 13.97 13.89
N ALA A 787 22.68 12.75 14.46
CA ALA A 787 21.54 11.86 14.32
C ALA A 787 20.29 12.41 15.03
N VAL A 788 20.43 12.88 16.25
CA VAL A 788 19.33 13.51 17.02
C VAL A 788 18.83 14.78 16.31
N TYR A 789 19.73 15.62 15.80
CA TYR A 789 19.37 16.80 15.01
C TYR A 789 18.55 16.45 13.78
N GLY A 790 18.99 15.44 13.01
CA GLY A 790 18.26 14.98 11.82
C GLY A 790 16.89 14.41 12.16
N THR A 791 16.81 13.64 13.24
CA THR A 791 15.56 13.01 13.71
C THR A 791 14.55 14.04 14.21
N VAL A 792 14.98 15.03 14.99
CA VAL A 792 14.09 16.08 15.51
C VAL A 792 13.55 16.94 14.37
N LEU A 793 14.41 17.37 13.44
CA LEU A 793 13.95 18.14 12.27
C LEU A 793 13.06 17.32 11.33
N GLY A 794 13.46 16.06 11.08
CA GLY A 794 12.66 15.13 10.27
C GLY A 794 11.32 14.84 10.93
N GLY A 795 11.31 14.54 12.23
CA GLY A 795 10.09 14.30 12.99
C GLY A 795 9.12 15.49 12.96
N ALA A 796 9.62 16.69 13.22
CA ALA A 796 8.80 17.89 13.14
C ALA A 796 8.21 18.13 11.73
N THR A 797 9.01 17.85 10.69
CA THR A 797 8.53 17.91 9.29
C THR A 797 7.46 16.84 9.03
N GLY A 798 7.67 15.63 9.53
CA GLY A 798 6.71 14.53 9.40
C GLY A 798 5.36 14.83 10.05
N VAL A 799 5.35 15.41 11.25
CA VAL A 799 4.13 15.85 11.94
C VAL A 799 3.36 16.88 11.10
N LEU A 800 4.06 17.89 10.56
CA LEU A 800 3.44 18.92 9.73
C LEU A 800 2.84 18.35 8.45
N LEU A 801 3.57 17.45 7.77
CA LEU A 801 3.11 16.83 6.53
C LEU A 801 1.95 15.87 6.76
N ALA A 802 1.99 15.09 7.85
CA ALA A 802 0.90 14.19 8.22
C ALA A 802 -0.38 14.96 8.57
N GLY A 803 -0.27 16.06 9.31
CA GLY A 803 -1.40 16.93 9.62
C GLY A 803 -2.06 17.53 8.36
N ALA A 804 -1.23 17.96 7.41
CA ALA A 804 -1.73 18.49 6.14
C ALA A 804 -2.34 17.40 5.24
N LEU A 805 -1.77 16.19 5.23
CA LEU A 805 -2.32 15.08 4.46
C LEU A 805 -3.64 14.59 5.07
N ARG A 806 -3.74 14.54 6.42
CA ARG A 806 -4.98 14.24 7.12
C ARG A 806 -6.12 15.15 6.64
N SER A 807 -5.91 16.46 6.59
CA SER A 807 -6.97 17.38 6.17
C SER A 807 -7.44 17.18 4.72
N VAL A 808 -6.54 16.75 3.83
CA VAL A 808 -6.86 16.45 2.41
C VAL A 808 -7.55 15.09 2.25
N LEU A 809 -7.40 14.18 3.24
CA LEU A 809 -8.00 12.86 3.26
C LEU A 809 -9.15 12.75 4.27
N ALA A 810 -9.56 13.85 4.90
CA ALA A 810 -10.66 13.88 5.88
C ALA A 810 -11.95 13.32 5.26
N ASP A 811 -12.26 13.74 4.02
CA ASP A 811 -13.42 13.26 3.25
C ASP A 811 -13.36 11.75 2.92
N ARG A 812 -12.23 11.09 3.19
CA ARG A 812 -12.00 9.65 2.98
C ARG A 812 -11.87 8.87 4.29
N GLY A 813 -12.36 9.43 5.38
CA GLY A 813 -12.38 8.77 6.68
C GLY A 813 -11.14 8.99 7.56
N LEU A 814 -10.17 9.84 7.16
CA LEU A 814 -9.05 10.21 8.03
C LEU A 814 -9.41 11.43 8.90
N THR A 815 -10.29 11.22 9.90
CA THR A 815 -10.88 12.29 10.71
C THR A 815 -9.99 12.75 11.85
N GLU A 816 -9.22 11.83 12.46
CA GLU A 816 -8.42 12.10 13.65
C GLU A 816 -6.94 12.29 13.34
N LEU A 817 -6.25 13.15 14.09
CA LEU A 817 -4.80 13.32 14.05
C LEU A 817 -4.18 12.75 15.34
N ALA A 818 -3.83 11.49 15.33
CA ALA A 818 -3.15 10.82 16.42
C ALA A 818 -1.63 10.90 16.24
N ILE A 819 -0.95 11.61 17.15
CA ILE A 819 0.51 11.68 17.17
C ILE A 819 1.03 10.61 18.13
N PRO A 820 1.67 9.54 17.62
CA PRO A 820 2.15 8.44 18.46
C PRO A 820 3.46 8.81 19.16
N TRP A 821 3.37 9.57 20.25
CA TRP A 821 4.53 10.04 21.01
C TRP A 821 5.47 8.93 21.47
N PRO A 822 4.98 7.74 21.93
CA PRO A 822 5.86 6.61 22.28
C PRO A 822 6.69 6.12 21.11
N GLN A 823 6.09 5.95 19.92
CA GLN A 823 6.81 5.51 18.72
C GLN A 823 7.84 6.55 18.26
N LEU A 824 7.50 7.84 18.32
CA LEU A 824 8.44 8.93 18.01
C LEU A 824 9.61 8.95 19.02
N ALA A 825 9.36 8.67 20.29
CA ALA A 825 10.42 8.55 21.31
C ALA A 825 11.32 7.33 21.04
N VAL A 826 10.75 6.19 20.65
CA VAL A 826 11.51 5.00 20.23
C VAL A 826 12.37 5.31 19.01
N MET A 827 11.83 6.03 18.02
CA MET A 827 12.57 6.47 16.84
C MET A 827 13.75 7.39 17.23
N LEU A 828 13.56 8.30 18.18
CA LEU A 828 14.63 9.15 18.69
C LEU A 828 15.71 8.31 19.42
N ALA A 829 15.31 7.34 20.25
CA ALA A 829 16.23 6.42 20.91
C ALA A 829 16.99 5.56 19.88
N ALA A 830 16.30 5.04 18.88
CA ALA A 830 16.92 4.29 17.78
C ALA A 830 17.93 5.15 17.00
N ALA A 831 17.63 6.43 16.76
CA ALA A 831 18.57 7.35 16.12
C ALA A 831 19.84 7.57 16.95
N VAL A 832 19.73 7.62 18.29
CA VAL A 832 20.89 7.69 19.18
C VAL A 832 21.75 6.43 19.02
N VAL A 833 21.13 5.24 19.06
CA VAL A 833 21.83 3.95 18.89
C VAL A 833 22.50 3.87 17.52
N VAL A 834 21.76 4.20 16.46
CA VAL A 834 22.23 4.22 15.07
C VAL A 834 23.39 5.21 14.91
N GLY A 835 23.27 6.41 15.47
CA GLY A 835 24.33 7.40 15.47
C GLY A 835 25.59 6.90 16.17
N ALA A 836 25.43 6.20 17.28
CA ALA A 836 26.54 5.59 18.01
C ALA A 836 27.21 4.46 17.20
N LEU A 837 26.43 3.56 16.61
CA LEU A 837 26.93 2.47 15.77
C LEU A 837 27.64 2.99 14.51
N ALA A 838 27.08 4.00 13.84
CA ALA A 838 27.66 4.65 12.68
C ALA A 838 29.04 5.27 12.97
N ALA A 839 29.25 5.73 14.19
CA ALA A 839 30.52 6.32 14.64
C ALA A 839 31.60 5.27 14.98
N LEU A 840 31.26 4.01 15.25
CA LEU A 840 32.21 3.02 15.73
C LEU A 840 33.42 2.84 14.79
N TRP A 841 33.15 2.61 13.51
CA TRP A 841 34.21 2.39 12.52
C TRP A 841 35.08 3.65 12.28
N PRO A 842 34.51 4.87 12.06
CA PRO A 842 35.28 6.09 11.96
C PRO A 842 36.10 6.40 13.23
N ALA A 843 35.53 6.18 14.41
CA ALA A 843 36.22 6.40 15.69
C ALA A 843 37.42 5.46 15.86
N LEU A 844 37.23 4.15 15.60
CA LEU A 844 38.31 3.18 15.64
C LEU A 844 39.43 3.51 14.66
N ARG A 845 39.10 4.01 13.47
CA ARG A 845 40.09 4.45 12.50
C ARG A 845 40.84 5.69 12.97
N ALA A 846 40.19 6.66 13.55
CA ALA A 846 40.81 7.88 14.09
C ALA A 846 41.76 7.58 15.25
N VAL A 847 41.38 6.66 16.14
CA VAL A 847 42.20 6.25 17.30
C VAL A 847 43.49 5.53 16.86
N ARG A 848 43.44 4.80 15.75
CA ARG A 848 44.61 4.05 15.22
C ARG A 848 45.58 4.89 14.37
N LEU A 849 45.27 6.18 14.12
CA LEU A 849 46.14 7.07 13.37
C LEU A 849 47.48 7.30 14.09
N PRO A 850 48.67 7.11 13.45
CA PRO A 850 49.97 7.41 14.02
C PRO A 850 50.12 8.95 14.18
N ILE A 851 50.39 9.44 15.38
CA ILE A 851 50.46 10.89 15.69
C ILE A 851 51.46 11.60 14.79
N LEU A 852 52.68 11.03 14.64
CA LEU A 852 53.73 11.62 13.82
C LEU A 852 53.38 11.75 12.33
N ARG A 853 52.69 10.74 11.77
CA ARG A 853 52.20 10.80 10.40
C ARG A 853 51.05 11.78 10.23
N ALA A 854 50.16 11.86 11.23
CA ALA A 854 49.00 12.77 11.20
C ALA A 854 49.42 14.25 11.22
N ILE A 855 50.54 14.60 11.89
CA ILE A 855 51.06 15.99 11.95
C ILE A 855 51.92 16.28 10.71
N ALA A 856 52.61 15.28 10.13
CA ALA A 856 53.49 15.43 8.98
C ALA A 856 52.75 15.48 7.61
N THR A 857 51.43 15.24 7.56
CA THR A 857 50.64 15.38 6.32
C THR A 857 50.40 16.87 6.04
N GLU A 858 51.04 17.41 4.97
CA GLU A 858 50.78 18.72 4.39
C GLU A 858 49.41 18.85 3.69
#